data_2913bb16c88ed5577a31d87dcd613711
#
_entry.id   2913bb16c88ed5577a31d87dcd613711
#
_cell.length_a   1.000
_cell.length_b   1.000
_cell.length_c   1.000
_cell.angle_alpha   90.00
_cell.angle_beta   90.00
_cell.angle_gamma   90.00
#
_symmetry.space_group_name_H-M   'P 1'
#
loop_
_entity.id
_entity.type
_entity.pdbx_description
1 polymer ?
#
loop_
_entity_poly.entity_id
_entity_poly.type
_entity_poly.pdbx_seq_one_letter_code
_entity_poly.pdbx_strand_id
1 'polypeptide(L)'
;HSYADTWSYDDTYHWHAATCGHNVVSGKAEHTYGEDHKCTVCGSADPAQAVASINGKNYLTLQEAVAVGGEVKLLKDVDISETVIVTKAVKLDLNGKTISNTNDLWEKRAADWSLLSVRAGGDLTITGNGTLKAKENDCYAVDVQDEAKLTIENGTFVGNVHAVYVYQGELTVKGGAYSIQQKYPDTAKADEFVLNCYDKHRTEGTAKITVTGGTFVKFNPANCAAEGAGTNFVAAGYAAKKLEDDKYEVVALFDGGTGTAEDPFLIATSEQFKAIDQLNGAPYCFKQTADIAVAAGDEVTKFAGVYDGGNQELSSARTSGNFAVLFNVAGLSGHATFKNIHVTMGELATSLLSCADWGTSYGADFENLTFTSTSELTKANSSNFGFVVINAIYTDKGDAAAYNFKDITVNVNLQNAGTCTGVLIGSGPCFNISTTMNFINCTNNGTITGTSSVGFLYGNSAYIESLDQSGTINVTNCTTNAVIKSTKDSADVAFAPGTSKSQKAAELNTSYQQADKYIVGNCLNGKTISVTQNARADEFFIAIDDASGYTYKLVLNVAATYRTLDGEAWDEADVAKIPSNWDEAWNVSNGLKYLIALNKDASAADALNSFHAYDKRTAISKGIDTDALSYNEDGYAIVVKDGINCIVFNTTEDTYIDSNVSILVYAYSGNTLVGTKAI
;
A
#
# COMPACT_ATOMS: atom_id res chain seq x y z
N HIS A 1 -62.54 21.46 24.33
CA HIS A 1 -61.17 20.97 24.30
C HIS A 1 -60.83 20.44 25.68
N SER A 2 -60.13 19.29 25.70
CA SER A 2 -59.45 18.80 26.89
C SER A 2 -58.01 19.35 26.88
N TYR A 3 -57.46 19.64 28.03
CA TYR A 3 -56.14 20.23 28.20
C TYR A 3 -55.26 19.32 29.03
N ALA A 4 -53.93 19.39 28.75
CA ALA A 4 -52.94 18.62 29.49
C ALA A 4 -52.88 19.12 30.97
N ASP A 5 -52.69 18.19 31.90
CA ASP A 5 -52.46 18.51 33.31
C ASP A 5 -51.08 19.13 33.55
N THR A 6 -50.12 18.88 32.62
CA THR A 6 -48.79 19.46 32.68
C THR A 6 -48.73 20.82 32.03
N TRP A 7 -47.96 21.73 32.62
CA TRP A 7 -47.68 23.03 32.05
C TRP A 7 -46.77 22.98 30.83
N SER A 8 -47.18 23.61 29.75
CA SER A 8 -46.30 24.06 28.65
C SER A 8 -45.90 25.50 28.92
N TYR A 9 -44.71 25.90 28.45
CA TYR A 9 -44.24 27.28 28.64
C TYR A 9 -43.22 27.67 27.55
N ASP A 10 -43.08 28.96 27.36
CA ASP A 10 -41.99 29.63 26.64
C ASP A 10 -41.25 30.59 27.62
N ASP A 11 -40.43 31.48 27.12
CA ASP A 11 -39.68 32.44 27.96
C ASP A 11 -40.56 33.50 28.65
N THR A 12 -41.80 33.65 28.26
CA THR A 12 -42.68 34.72 28.73
C THR A 12 -43.95 34.17 29.43
N TYR A 13 -44.52 33.10 28.89
CA TYR A 13 -45.84 32.59 29.33
C TYR A 13 -45.79 31.12 29.68
N HIS A 14 -46.71 30.69 30.53
CA HIS A 14 -47.04 29.28 30.74
C HIS A 14 -48.54 29.08 30.40
N TRP A 15 -48.87 27.80 30.02
CA TRP A 15 -50.21 27.40 29.61
C TRP A 15 -50.42 25.90 29.69
N HIS A 16 -51.67 25.46 29.64
CA HIS A 16 -52.01 24.06 29.37
C HIS A 16 -52.35 23.89 27.89
N ALA A 17 -51.63 23.04 27.20
CA ALA A 17 -51.85 22.74 25.79
C ALA A 17 -53.07 21.81 25.61
N ALA A 18 -53.86 22.00 24.53
CA ALA A 18 -54.91 21.07 24.20
C ALA A 18 -54.44 19.68 23.84
N THR A 19 -55.07 18.63 24.38
CA THR A 19 -54.76 17.22 24.12
C THR A 19 -55.40 16.70 22.84
N CYS A 20 -56.29 17.45 22.21
CA CYS A 20 -57.04 17.11 21.00
C CYS A 20 -56.34 17.51 19.69
N GLY A 21 -55.09 17.96 19.73
CA GLY A 21 -54.28 18.36 18.56
C GLY A 21 -54.64 19.76 17.99
N HIS A 22 -55.57 20.46 18.53
CA HIS A 22 -55.88 21.85 18.14
C HIS A 22 -54.90 22.82 18.82
N ASN A 23 -54.50 23.85 18.12
CA ASN A 23 -53.58 24.86 18.63
C ASN A 23 -54.27 25.90 19.48
N VAL A 24 -54.91 25.44 20.58
CA VAL A 24 -55.56 26.25 21.60
C VAL A 24 -55.00 25.94 22.98
N VAL A 25 -54.99 26.89 23.86
CA VAL A 25 -54.40 26.80 25.19
C VAL A 25 -55.38 27.28 26.28
N SER A 26 -55.19 26.78 27.48
CA SER A 26 -55.96 27.22 28.68
C SER A 26 -54.94 27.71 29.73
N GLY A 27 -55.39 28.65 30.53
CA GLY A 27 -54.62 29.17 31.66
C GLY A 27 -53.34 29.91 31.28
N LYS A 28 -53.30 30.53 30.09
CA LYS A 28 -52.13 31.28 29.66
C LYS A 28 -51.91 32.50 30.49
N ALA A 29 -50.76 32.59 31.18
CA ALA A 29 -50.36 33.72 32.00
C ALA A 29 -48.88 33.99 31.92
N GLU A 30 -48.41 35.20 32.20
CA GLU A 30 -47.02 35.54 32.34
C GLU A 30 -46.33 34.80 33.51
N HIS A 31 -45.06 34.57 33.46
CA HIS A 31 -44.32 33.98 34.57
C HIS A 31 -44.23 34.95 35.76
N THR A 32 -44.38 34.41 36.95
CA THR A 32 -44.03 35.09 38.20
C THR A 32 -42.94 34.27 38.89
N TYR A 33 -41.73 34.83 39.01
CA TYR A 33 -40.58 34.12 39.54
C TYR A 33 -40.45 34.33 41.06
N GLY A 34 -40.20 33.24 41.80
CA GLY A 34 -39.85 33.24 43.20
C GLY A 34 -38.41 33.64 43.49
N GLU A 35 -38.03 33.63 44.78
CA GLU A 35 -36.62 33.88 45.20
C GLU A 35 -35.62 32.83 44.64
N ASP A 36 -36.11 31.64 44.31
CA ASP A 36 -35.37 30.56 43.67
C ASP A 36 -35.21 30.74 42.16
N HIS A 37 -35.65 31.85 41.59
CA HIS A 37 -35.67 32.16 40.17
C HIS A 37 -36.43 31.14 39.30
N LYS A 38 -37.40 30.43 39.92
CA LYS A 38 -38.32 29.53 39.21
C LYS A 38 -39.71 30.10 39.20
N CYS A 39 -40.45 29.90 38.13
CA CYS A 39 -41.83 30.29 38.05
C CYS A 39 -42.65 29.55 39.12
N THR A 40 -43.36 30.29 39.97
CA THR A 40 -44.13 29.73 41.08
C THR A 40 -45.30 28.83 40.66
N VAL A 41 -45.67 28.86 39.36
CA VAL A 41 -46.77 28.06 38.79
C VAL A 41 -46.24 26.85 38.00
N CYS A 42 -45.42 27.07 37.03
CA CYS A 42 -44.95 26.00 36.12
C CYS A 42 -43.53 25.48 36.41
N GLY A 43 -42.79 26.13 37.31
CA GLY A 43 -41.42 25.73 37.67
C GLY A 43 -40.36 26.05 36.62
N SER A 44 -40.68 26.76 35.53
CA SER A 44 -39.70 27.17 34.52
C SER A 44 -38.68 28.13 35.13
N ALA A 45 -37.43 28.00 34.69
CA ALA A 45 -36.34 28.90 35.11
C ALA A 45 -36.55 30.31 34.52
N ASP A 46 -36.20 31.34 35.28
CA ASP A 46 -36.15 32.72 34.83
C ASP A 46 -35.10 32.86 33.72
N PRO A 47 -35.50 33.24 32.50
CA PRO A 47 -34.54 33.39 31.37
C PRO A 47 -33.41 34.39 31.67
N ALA A 48 -33.71 35.43 32.48
CA ALA A 48 -32.69 36.41 32.87
C ALA A 48 -31.63 35.84 33.81
N GLN A 49 -31.94 34.75 34.52
CA GLN A 49 -31.01 34.05 35.43
C GLN A 49 -30.49 32.75 34.87
N ALA A 50 -31.05 32.25 33.79
CA ALA A 50 -30.64 31.01 33.18
C ALA A 50 -29.17 31.02 32.77
N VAL A 51 -28.45 29.94 33.07
CA VAL A 51 -27.04 29.74 32.69
C VAL A 51 -26.88 28.82 31.49
N ALA A 52 -27.88 27.95 31.26
CA ALA A 52 -27.85 27.00 30.14
C ALA A 52 -29.28 26.78 29.61
N SER A 53 -29.36 26.30 28.36
CA SER A 53 -30.60 25.85 27.75
C SER A 53 -30.46 24.54 27.01
N ILE A 54 -31.58 23.79 26.95
CA ILE A 54 -31.72 22.55 26.13
C ILE A 54 -33.04 22.69 25.38
N ASN A 55 -32.99 22.70 24.05
CA ASN A 55 -34.17 22.80 23.19
C ASN A 55 -35.09 23.97 23.58
N GLY A 56 -34.50 25.11 23.94
CA GLY A 56 -35.27 26.32 24.39
C GLY A 56 -35.76 26.26 25.84
N LYS A 57 -35.52 25.20 26.57
CA LYS A 57 -35.80 25.11 28.00
C LYS A 57 -34.60 25.59 28.81
N ASN A 58 -34.85 26.55 29.72
CA ASN A 58 -33.82 27.21 30.52
C ASN A 58 -33.50 26.44 31.81
N TYR A 59 -32.24 26.52 32.27
CA TYR A 59 -31.71 25.90 33.48
C TYR A 59 -30.91 26.93 34.28
N LEU A 60 -31.08 26.94 35.59
CA LEU A 60 -30.42 27.90 36.50
C LEU A 60 -28.99 27.46 36.86
N THR A 61 -28.69 26.18 36.75
CA THR A 61 -27.34 25.66 37.00
C THR A 61 -26.89 24.77 35.84
N LEU A 62 -25.59 24.74 35.61
CA LEU A 62 -25.02 23.85 34.60
C LEU A 62 -25.21 22.38 34.99
N GLN A 63 -25.14 22.04 36.30
CA GLN A 63 -25.40 20.69 36.78
C GLN A 63 -26.82 20.20 36.47
N GLU A 64 -27.83 21.06 36.63
CA GLU A 64 -29.21 20.71 36.24
C GLU A 64 -29.33 20.41 34.75
N ALA A 65 -28.67 21.20 33.90
CA ALA A 65 -28.69 21.00 32.45
C ALA A 65 -28.01 19.70 32.04
N VAL A 66 -26.76 19.45 32.47
CA VAL A 66 -26.03 18.25 32.10
C VAL A 66 -26.65 16.97 32.65
N ALA A 67 -27.35 17.04 33.81
CA ALA A 67 -28.08 15.91 34.36
C ALA A 67 -29.28 15.47 33.51
N VAL A 68 -29.81 16.35 32.68
CA VAL A 68 -30.86 16.02 31.69
C VAL A 68 -30.24 15.24 30.52
N GLY A 69 -29.09 15.66 30.03
CA GLY A 69 -28.44 15.14 28.84
C GLY A 69 -28.87 15.86 27.55
N GLY A 70 -28.28 15.51 26.42
CA GLY A 70 -28.57 16.09 25.12
C GLY A 70 -27.74 17.36 24.81
N GLU A 71 -28.25 18.23 23.95
CA GLU A 71 -27.56 19.45 23.50
C GLU A 71 -27.75 20.60 24.50
N VAL A 72 -26.69 20.83 25.28
CA VAL A 72 -26.64 21.90 26.29
C VAL A 72 -25.94 23.11 25.73
N LYS A 73 -26.56 24.26 25.70
CA LYS A 73 -25.96 25.53 25.26
C LYS A 73 -25.79 26.47 26.46
N LEU A 74 -24.57 26.97 26.67
CA LEU A 74 -24.33 28.02 27.66
C LEU A 74 -24.94 29.37 27.22
N LEU A 75 -25.59 30.07 28.14
CA LEU A 75 -26.20 31.36 27.90
C LEU A 75 -25.41 32.52 28.50
N LYS A 76 -24.66 32.26 29.58
CA LYS A 76 -23.80 33.25 30.24
C LYS A 76 -22.58 32.56 30.89
N ASP A 77 -21.64 33.37 31.35
CA ASP A 77 -20.49 32.88 32.15
C ASP A 77 -21.00 32.25 33.45
N VAL A 78 -20.31 31.20 33.89
CA VAL A 78 -20.71 30.41 35.06
C VAL A 78 -19.53 30.31 36.01
N ASP A 79 -19.71 30.78 37.24
CA ASP A 79 -18.81 30.52 38.36
C ASP A 79 -19.38 29.37 39.18
N ILE A 80 -18.75 28.21 39.10
CA ILE A 80 -19.25 27.01 39.78
C ILE A 80 -18.69 26.91 41.21
N SER A 81 -19.52 26.45 42.12
CA SER A 81 -19.13 26.22 43.52
C SER A 81 -18.88 24.75 43.85
N GLU A 82 -19.16 23.86 42.95
CA GLU A 82 -18.94 22.42 43.03
C GLU A 82 -18.65 21.89 41.65
N THR A 83 -17.84 20.81 41.57
CA THR A 83 -17.56 20.09 40.30
C THR A 83 -18.88 19.70 39.62
N VAL A 84 -19.01 20.02 38.37
CA VAL A 84 -20.15 19.61 37.53
C VAL A 84 -19.89 18.18 37.04
N ILE A 85 -20.77 17.25 37.44
CA ILE A 85 -20.62 15.82 37.13
C ILE A 85 -21.51 15.46 35.94
N VAL A 86 -20.90 14.88 34.89
CA VAL A 86 -21.59 14.42 33.69
C VAL A 86 -21.62 12.90 33.69
N THR A 87 -22.84 12.35 33.73
CA THR A 87 -23.09 10.89 33.75
C THR A 87 -24.02 10.43 32.62
N LYS A 88 -24.28 11.30 31.63
CA LYS A 88 -25.09 11.02 30.45
C LYS A 88 -24.40 11.50 29.19
N ALA A 89 -24.98 11.16 28.05
CA ALA A 89 -24.56 11.75 26.77
C ALA A 89 -24.97 13.24 26.74
N VAL A 90 -23.95 14.11 26.63
CA VAL A 90 -24.12 15.60 26.63
C VAL A 90 -23.25 16.16 25.51
N LYS A 91 -23.82 17.03 24.69
CA LYS A 91 -23.08 17.94 23.81
C LYS A 91 -23.15 19.33 24.38
N LEU A 92 -22.04 19.81 24.93
CA LEU A 92 -21.95 21.13 25.58
C LEU A 92 -21.38 22.16 24.60
N ASP A 93 -22.25 23.08 24.14
CA ASP A 93 -21.83 24.26 23.38
C ASP A 93 -21.47 25.39 24.37
N LEU A 94 -20.19 25.73 24.43
CA LEU A 94 -19.65 26.80 25.27
C LEU A 94 -20.16 28.19 24.82
N ASN A 95 -20.57 28.37 23.57
CA ASN A 95 -21.22 29.58 23.04
C ASN A 95 -20.48 30.88 23.42
N GLY A 96 -19.15 30.88 23.42
CA GLY A 96 -18.31 32.03 23.78
C GLY A 96 -18.29 32.38 25.27
N LYS A 97 -18.79 31.50 26.14
CA LYS A 97 -18.91 31.73 27.59
C LYS A 97 -17.78 31.06 28.35
N THR A 98 -17.60 31.50 29.59
CA THR A 98 -16.57 30.99 30.50
C THR A 98 -17.22 30.16 31.63
N ILE A 99 -16.63 28.97 31.87
CA ILE A 99 -16.86 28.21 33.11
C ILE A 99 -15.61 28.37 33.96
N SER A 100 -15.79 28.84 35.19
CA SER A 100 -14.71 29.07 36.14
C SER A 100 -15.14 28.71 37.58
N ASN A 101 -14.18 28.73 38.49
CA ASN A 101 -14.45 28.65 39.93
C ASN A 101 -13.65 29.72 40.69
N THR A 102 -14.30 30.40 41.64
CA THR A 102 -13.64 31.25 42.64
C THR A 102 -13.39 30.50 43.93
N ASN A 103 -14.22 29.51 44.23
CA ASN A 103 -14.07 28.64 45.39
C ASN A 103 -13.13 27.49 45.08
N ASP A 104 -12.51 26.92 46.11
CA ASP A 104 -11.74 25.70 46.00
C ASP A 104 -12.66 24.51 45.81
N LEU A 105 -12.43 23.72 44.73
CA LEU A 105 -13.21 22.53 44.38
C LEU A 105 -12.43 21.24 44.71
N TRP A 106 -11.13 21.31 44.90
CA TRP A 106 -10.25 20.13 45.06
C TRP A 106 -10.69 19.30 46.27
N GLU A 107 -11.03 18.03 46.00
CA GLU A 107 -11.48 17.06 47.00
C GLU A 107 -12.61 17.54 47.94
N LYS A 108 -13.42 18.52 47.50
CA LYS A 108 -14.60 18.96 48.26
C LYS A 108 -15.58 17.80 48.45
N ARG A 109 -15.67 16.94 47.46
CA ARG A 109 -16.23 15.59 47.53
C ARG A 109 -15.15 14.63 47.02
N ALA A 110 -15.23 13.36 47.40
CA ALA A 110 -14.27 12.35 46.93
C ALA A 110 -14.17 12.37 45.40
N ALA A 111 -12.95 12.45 44.90
CA ALA A 111 -12.61 12.51 43.47
C ALA A 111 -13.15 13.73 42.68
N ASP A 112 -13.42 14.87 43.36
CA ASP A 112 -13.66 16.15 42.71
C ASP A 112 -12.30 16.83 42.46
N TRP A 113 -11.85 16.85 41.19
CA TRP A 113 -10.55 17.38 40.81
C TRP A 113 -10.62 18.52 39.78
N SER A 114 -11.79 18.73 39.18
CA SER A 114 -11.92 19.57 38.00
C SER A 114 -13.20 20.40 38.00
N LEU A 115 -13.31 21.34 37.05
CA LEU A 115 -14.54 22.07 36.81
C LEU A 115 -15.63 21.12 36.29
N LEU A 116 -15.30 20.28 35.30
CA LEU A 116 -16.20 19.27 34.75
C LEU A 116 -15.58 17.89 34.97
N SER A 117 -16.31 16.95 35.53
CA SER A 117 -15.92 15.56 35.72
C SER A 117 -16.85 14.63 34.92
N VAL A 118 -16.33 13.91 33.96
CA VAL A 118 -17.10 12.93 33.17
C VAL A 118 -16.94 11.57 33.85
N ARG A 119 -18.05 11.00 34.34
CA ARG A 119 -18.03 9.76 35.14
C ARG A 119 -18.91 8.70 34.54
N ALA A 120 -19.01 7.55 35.17
CA ALA A 120 -19.71 6.36 34.69
C ALA A 120 -21.04 6.70 33.93
N GLY A 121 -21.11 6.22 32.68
CA GLY A 121 -22.24 6.51 31.78
C GLY A 121 -22.18 7.87 31.06
N GLY A 122 -21.18 8.70 31.39
CA GLY A 122 -20.96 10.00 30.74
C GLY A 122 -20.31 9.86 29.37
N ASP A 123 -20.84 10.59 28.39
CA ASP A 123 -20.25 10.79 27.07
C ASP A 123 -20.37 12.28 26.73
N LEU A 124 -19.34 13.06 27.05
CA LEU A 124 -19.35 14.51 26.91
C LEU A 124 -18.64 14.93 25.62
N THR A 125 -19.33 15.68 24.78
CA THR A 125 -18.72 16.43 23.68
C THR A 125 -18.73 17.92 24.01
N ILE A 126 -17.57 18.57 24.02
CA ILE A 126 -17.44 20.02 24.22
C ILE A 126 -17.18 20.68 22.87
N THR A 127 -17.94 21.71 22.56
CA THR A 127 -17.89 22.46 21.31
C THR A 127 -18.08 23.96 21.54
N GLY A 128 -17.94 24.76 20.46
CA GLY A 128 -18.08 26.21 20.53
C GLY A 128 -16.83 26.93 21.03
N ASN A 129 -16.80 28.25 20.82
CA ASN A 129 -15.71 29.11 21.28
C ASN A 129 -16.03 29.58 22.70
N GLY A 130 -15.41 29.03 23.70
CA GLY A 130 -15.56 29.41 25.08
C GLY A 130 -14.37 28.97 25.91
N THR A 131 -14.41 29.19 27.21
CA THR A 131 -13.25 28.93 28.08
C THR A 131 -13.65 28.14 29.32
N LEU A 132 -12.92 27.12 29.65
CA LEU A 132 -12.89 26.50 30.97
C LEU A 132 -11.60 26.97 31.65
N LYS A 133 -11.73 27.74 32.73
CA LYS A 133 -10.57 28.29 33.45
C LYS A 133 -10.66 27.93 34.93
N ALA A 134 -9.86 26.96 35.31
CA ALA A 134 -9.71 26.56 36.70
C ALA A 134 -8.98 27.65 37.50
N LYS A 135 -9.32 27.73 38.80
CA LYS A 135 -8.62 28.57 39.78
C LYS A 135 -7.19 28.07 39.92
N GLU A 136 -6.24 28.98 40.22
CA GLU A 136 -4.89 28.65 40.58
C GLU A 136 -4.79 27.94 41.96
N ASN A 137 -5.23 26.70 42.02
CA ASN A 137 -5.17 25.88 43.23
C ASN A 137 -5.53 24.43 42.91
N ASP A 138 -4.62 23.70 42.28
CA ASP A 138 -4.68 22.27 41.97
C ASP A 138 -5.80 21.80 41.00
N CYS A 139 -6.85 22.58 40.81
CA CYS A 139 -8.00 22.19 40.00
C CYS A 139 -7.69 22.04 38.52
N TYR A 140 -8.22 20.97 37.90
CA TYR A 140 -8.14 20.75 36.45
C TYR A 140 -9.33 21.41 35.73
N ALA A 141 -9.20 21.63 34.41
CA ALA A 141 -10.37 22.12 33.70
C ALA A 141 -11.39 20.98 33.46
N VAL A 142 -10.95 19.80 33.03
CA VAL A 142 -11.81 18.61 32.84
C VAL A 142 -11.09 17.37 33.31
N ASP A 143 -11.82 16.40 33.84
CA ASP A 143 -11.34 15.06 34.06
C ASP A 143 -12.31 13.97 33.54
N VAL A 144 -11.75 12.78 33.27
CA VAL A 144 -12.50 11.60 32.80
C VAL A 144 -12.22 10.45 33.76
N GLN A 145 -13.29 9.87 34.31
CA GLN A 145 -13.25 8.78 35.28
C GLN A 145 -14.22 7.66 34.87
N ASP A 146 -14.10 6.49 35.49
CA ASP A 146 -15.07 5.40 35.45
C ASP A 146 -15.45 4.95 34.03
N GLU A 147 -14.44 4.84 33.12
CA GLU A 147 -14.62 4.40 31.71
C GLU A 147 -15.50 5.33 30.85
N ALA A 148 -15.68 6.59 31.29
CA ALA A 148 -16.42 7.59 30.56
C ALA A 148 -15.68 8.09 29.31
N LYS A 149 -16.38 8.87 28.49
CA LYS A 149 -15.84 9.42 27.23
C LYS A 149 -15.93 10.94 27.19
N LEU A 150 -14.85 11.55 26.72
CA LEU A 150 -14.77 12.98 26.47
C LEU A 150 -14.26 13.23 25.05
N THR A 151 -15.02 14.00 24.28
CA THR A 151 -14.59 14.54 23.00
C THR A 151 -14.53 16.05 23.09
N ILE A 152 -13.40 16.65 22.69
CA ILE A 152 -13.25 18.10 22.62
C ILE A 152 -13.08 18.51 21.16
N GLU A 153 -14.08 19.21 20.64
CA GLU A 153 -14.08 19.74 19.27
C GLU A 153 -13.47 21.14 19.20
N ASN A 154 -13.71 21.97 20.22
CA ASN A 154 -13.21 23.33 20.30
C ASN A 154 -13.28 23.86 21.75
N GLY A 155 -12.72 25.04 22.01
CA GLY A 155 -12.74 25.73 23.31
C GLY A 155 -11.30 26.01 23.78
N THR A 156 -11.24 26.79 24.90
CA THR A 156 -9.96 27.07 25.60
C THR A 156 -9.98 26.41 26.95
N PHE A 157 -8.97 25.62 27.26
CA PHE A 157 -8.88 24.85 28.51
C PHE A 157 -7.64 25.27 29.28
N VAL A 158 -7.88 25.93 30.41
CA VAL A 158 -6.83 26.43 31.29
C VAL A 158 -6.98 25.74 32.64
N GLY A 159 -6.22 24.69 32.88
CA GLY A 159 -6.15 24.05 34.18
C GLY A 159 -5.12 24.70 35.10
N ASN A 160 -5.12 24.33 36.37
CA ASN A 160 -3.95 24.65 37.22
C ASN A 160 -2.82 23.66 36.91
N VAL A 161 -2.95 22.39 37.25
CA VAL A 161 -1.94 21.32 37.00
C VAL A 161 -2.16 20.65 35.66
N HIS A 162 -3.40 20.34 35.30
CA HIS A 162 -3.78 19.73 34.01
C HIS A 162 -4.91 20.54 33.35
N ALA A 163 -4.82 20.72 32.04
CA ALA A 163 -5.97 21.19 31.30
C ALA A 163 -7.01 20.05 31.18
N VAL A 164 -6.56 18.84 30.86
CA VAL A 164 -7.41 17.64 30.88
C VAL A 164 -6.66 16.46 31.51
N TYR A 165 -7.33 15.76 32.41
CA TYR A 165 -6.82 14.56 33.05
C TYR A 165 -7.71 13.35 32.79
N VAL A 166 -7.12 12.23 32.40
CA VAL A 166 -7.82 10.96 32.20
C VAL A 166 -7.39 9.97 33.29
N TYR A 167 -8.23 9.80 34.30
CA TYR A 167 -8.00 8.79 35.31
C TYR A 167 -8.28 7.39 34.76
N GLN A 168 -9.49 7.21 34.17
CA GLN A 168 -9.90 5.98 33.50
C GLN A 168 -11.01 6.33 32.49
N GLY A 169 -10.82 5.96 31.21
CA GLY A 169 -11.74 6.25 30.12
C GLY A 169 -11.02 6.79 28.88
N GLU A 170 -11.74 7.47 28.02
CA GLU A 170 -11.27 7.91 26.72
C GLU A 170 -11.39 9.41 26.54
N LEU A 171 -10.29 10.06 26.12
CA LEU A 171 -10.26 11.44 25.65
C LEU A 171 -9.93 11.47 24.16
N THR A 172 -10.78 12.17 23.38
CA THR A 172 -10.49 12.53 21.99
C THR A 172 -10.42 14.06 21.86
N VAL A 173 -9.27 14.57 21.47
CA VAL A 173 -9.02 15.99 21.21
C VAL A 173 -9.00 16.22 19.70
N LYS A 174 -10.00 16.92 19.17
CA LYS A 174 -10.12 17.29 17.76
C LYS A 174 -9.76 18.75 17.48
N GLY A 175 -9.70 19.59 18.51
CA GLY A 175 -9.41 21.02 18.41
C GLY A 175 -9.28 21.65 19.78
N GLY A 176 -9.29 22.98 19.83
CA GLY A 176 -9.20 23.77 21.07
C GLY A 176 -7.79 24.21 21.42
N ALA A 177 -7.66 25.01 22.49
CA ALA A 177 -6.40 25.53 23.01
C ALA A 177 -6.21 25.11 24.46
N TYR A 178 -5.03 24.61 24.79
CA TYR A 178 -4.73 23.98 26.08
C TYR A 178 -3.51 24.60 26.74
N SER A 179 -3.64 24.94 28.02
CA SER A 179 -2.58 25.48 28.85
C SER A 179 -2.78 25.17 30.33
N ILE A 180 -1.74 25.33 31.11
CA ILE A 180 -1.78 25.23 32.58
C ILE A 180 -1.22 26.49 33.20
N GLN A 181 -1.63 26.77 34.44
CA GLN A 181 -1.20 27.95 35.19
C GLN A 181 -0.01 27.67 36.10
N GLN A 182 0.16 26.44 36.54
CA GLN A 182 1.28 26.03 37.39
C GLN A 182 2.61 26.16 36.64
N LYS A 183 3.60 26.72 37.32
CA LYS A 183 4.95 26.86 36.77
C LYS A 183 5.88 25.91 37.53
N TYR A 184 6.54 25.05 36.76
CA TYR A 184 7.57 24.21 37.32
C TYR A 184 8.92 24.93 37.26
N PRO A 185 9.58 25.18 38.41
CA PRO A 185 10.85 25.91 38.43
C PRO A 185 12.03 25.12 37.91
N ASP A 186 11.87 23.81 37.75
CA ASP A 186 12.93 22.90 37.30
C ASP A 186 12.83 22.71 35.78
N THR A 187 13.81 23.20 35.04
CA THR A 187 13.91 23.06 33.59
C THR A 187 14.06 21.62 33.11
N ALA A 188 14.44 20.68 34.01
CA ALA A 188 14.50 19.26 33.70
C ALA A 188 13.10 18.61 33.61
N LYS A 189 12.05 19.27 34.11
CA LYS A 189 10.64 18.86 34.01
C LYS A 189 9.91 19.75 33.00
N ALA A 190 10.47 19.91 31.82
CA ALA A 190 9.93 20.79 30.77
C ALA A 190 8.56 20.37 30.24
N ASP A 191 8.06 19.20 30.59
CA ASP A 191 6.73 18.75 30.21
C ASP A 191 5.73 19.25 31.24
N GLU A 192 5.11 20.35 30.91
CA GLU A 192 3.94 20.80 31.61
C GLU A 192 2.83 19.82 31.28
N PHE A 193 2.28 19.13 32.27
CA PHE A 193 1.24 18.10 32.17
C PHE A 193 -0.12 18.63 31.64
N VAL A 194 -0.09 19.26 30.48
CA VAL A 194 -1.30 19.89 29.90
C VAL A 194 -2.39 18.86 29.62
N LEU A 195 -2.02 17.75 28.97
CA LEU A 195 -2.82 16.53 28.95
C LEU A 195 -2.08 15.46 29.74
N ASN A 196 -2.79 14.76 30.58
CA ASN A 196 -2.19 13.72 31.42
C ASN A 196 -3.18 12.58 31.65
N CYS A 197 -2.67 11.37 31.90
CA CYS A 197 -3.47 10.24 32.29
C CYS A 197 -2.82 9.46 33.44
N TYR A 198 -3.63 8.71 34.19
CA TYR A 198 -3.13 7.89 35.27
C TYR A 198 -2.30 6.74 34.75
N ASP A 199 -1.01 6.69 35.10
CA ASP A 199 -0.02 5.75 34.55
C ASP A 199 -0.45 4.29 34.59
N LYS A 200 -1.05 3.85 35.70
CA LYS A 200 -1.50 2.47 35.83
C LYS A 200 -2.59 2.16 34.78
N HIS A 201 -3.61 2.99 34.67
CA HIS A 201 -4.71 2.78 33.73
C HIS A 201 -4.26 2.97 32.27
N ARG A 202 -3.29 3.85 32.02
CA ARG A 202 -2.65 3.98 30.71
C ARG A 202 -1.93 2.70 30.31
N THR A 203 -1.15 2.15 31.22
CA THR A 203 -0.39 0.90 30.97
C THR A 203 -1.33 -0.30 30.80
N GLU A 204 -2.43 -0.33 31.54
CA GLU A 204 -3.50 -1.34 31.42
C GLU A 204 -4.40 -1.13 30.19
N GLY A 205 -4.27 0.01 29.47
CA GLY A 205 -5.08 0.36 28.30
C GLY A 205 -6.51 0.83 28.64
N THR A 206 -6.81 1.10 29.91
CA THR A 206 -8.11 1.59 30.38
C THR A 206 -8.20 3.10 30.49
N ALA A 207 -7.08 3.82 30.33
CA ALA A 207 -7.02 5.28 30.12
C ALA A 207 -6.35 5.56 28.78
N LYS A 208 -7.05 6.28 27.89
CA LYS A 208 -6.60 6.55 26.53
C LYS A 208 -6.78 8.02 26.16
N ILE A 209 -5.75 8.62 25.56
CA ILE A 209 -5.79 9.96 24.98
C ILE A 209 -5.49 9.85 23.49
N THR A 210 -6.31 10.46 22.66
CA THR A 210 -6.13 10.54 21.20
C THR A 210 -6.26 11.99 20.75
N VAL A 211 -5.24 12.52 20.09
CA VAL A 211 -5.16 13.91 19.65
C VAL A 211 -5.12 13.97 18.12
N THR A 212 -6.08 14.64 17.52
CA THR A 212 -6.19 14.88 16.07
C THR A 212 -6.21 16.37 15.71
N GLY A 213 -6.11 17.26 16.71
CA GLY A 213 -6.09 18.70 16.52
C GLY A 213 -5.83 19.44 17.84
N GLY A 214 -5.81 20.76 17.77
CA GLY A 214 -5.63 21.62 18.93
C GLY A 214 -4.24 22.21 19.06
N THR A 215 -4.15 23.26 19.90
CA THR A 215 -2.91 24.00 20.19
C THR A 215 -2.55 23.85 21.67
N PHE A 216 -1.32 23.52 21.95
CA PHE A 216 -0.81 23.22 23.30
C PHE A 216 0.33 24.14 23.65
N VAL A 217 0.27 24.78 24.82
CA VAL A 217 1.32 25.66 25.31
C VAL A 217 2.34 24.86 26.10
N LYS A 218 3.61 24.89 25.65
CA LYS A 218 4.77 24.20 26.26
C LYS A 218 4.58 22.68 26.47
N PHE A 219 3.74 22.07 25.65
CA PHE A 219 3.43 20.65 25.72
C PHE A 219 3.44 20.05 24.33
N ASN A 220 4.28 19.03 24.11
CA ASN A 220 4.30 18.30 22.85
C ASN A 220 3.49 17.00 22.98
N PRO A 221 2.28 16.92 22.43
CA PRO A 221 1.44 15.72 22.56
C PRO A 221 1.99 14.50 21.79
N ALA A 222 2.94 14.70 20.87
CA ALA A 222 3.62 13.61 20.17
C ALA A 222 4.83 13.04 20.94
N ASN A 223 5.26 13.71 22.02
CA ASN A 223 6.36 13.25 22.87
C ASN A 223 6.14 13.73 24.30
N CYS A 224 5.22 13.09 24.99
CA CYS A 224 4.88 13.40 26.36
C CYS A 224 5.79 12.65 27.31
N ALA A 225 6.96 13.23 27.66
CA ALA A 225 7.96 12.58 28.52
C ALA A 225 7.48 12.36 29.96
N ALA A 226 6.53 13.16 30.43
CA ALA A 226 5.91 13.00 31.76
C ALA A 226 5.19 11.65 31.92
N GLU A 227 4.61 11.14 30.82
CA GLU A 227 3.95 9.84 30.78
C GLU A 227 4.92 8.67 30.50
N GLY A 228 6.20 8.95 30.44
CA GLY A 228 7.24 8.03 30.04
C GLY A 228 7.81 8.32 28.64
N ALA A 229 9.11 8.05 28.49
CA ALA A 229 9.82 8.35 27.24
C ALA A 229 9.14 7.71 26.03
N GLY A 230 8.87 8.50 24.99
CA GLY A 230 8.25 8.06 23.74
C GLY A 230 6.72 7.96 23.78
N THR A 231 6.04 8.39 24.84
CA THR A 231 4.58 8.43 24.86
C THR A 231 4.06 9.46 23.86
N ASN A 232 3.26 8.99 22.92
CA ASN A 232 2.66 9.78 21.83
C ASN A 232 1.13 9.67 21.89
N PHE A 233 0.46 10.80 22.09
CA PHE A 233 -1.00 10.90 22.08
C PHE A 233 -1.57 11.28 20.70
N VAL A 234 -0.72 11.70 19.78
CA VAL A 234 -1.15 12.11 18.43
C VAL A 234 -1.54 10.88 17.64
N ALA A 235 -2.73 10.93 17.05
CA ALA A 235 -3.24 9.85 16.21
C ALA A 235 -2.40 9.67 14.93
N ALA A 236 -2.41 8.46 14.39
CA ALA A 236 -1.85 8.22 13.07
C ALA A 236 -2.49 9.15 12.01
N GLY A 237 -1.70 9.62 11.07
CA GLY A 237 -2.14 10.60 10.07
C GLY A 237 -2.13 12.06 10.52
N TYR A 238 -1.65 12.33 11.74
CA TYR A 238 -1.49 13.67 12.28
C TYR A 238 -0.05 13.87 12.79
N ALA A 239 0.35 15.13 12.92
CA ALA A 239 1.65 15.49 13.48
C ALA A 239 1.56 16.71 14.40
N ALA A 240 2.40 16.72 15.44
CA ALA A 240 2.59 17.90 16.28
C ALA A 240 3.66 18.81 15.65
N LYS A 241 3.24 19.98 15.18
CA LYS A 241 4.09 21.02 14.62
C LYS A 241 4.47 22.03 15.70
N LYS A 242 5.77 22.24 15.94
CA LYS A 242 6.23 23.29 16.84
C LYS A 242 6.01 24.65 16.18
N LEU A 243 5.34 25.55 16.91
CA LEU A 243 5.14 26.96 16.59
C LEU A 243 6.12 27.84 17.37
N GLU A 244 6.00 29.16 17.19
CA GLU A 244 6.68 30.14 18.05
C GLU A 244 6.15 30.12 19.48
N ASP A 245 6.86 30.68 20.43
CA ASP A 245 6.49 30.79 21.85
C ASP A 245 6.26 29.43 22.54
N ASP A 246 7.02 28.40 22.18
CA ASP A 246 6.92 27.03 22.75
C ASP A 246 5.51 26.43 22.65
N LYS A 247 4.77 26.77 21.64
CA LYS A 247 3.49 26.17 21.32
C LYS A 247 3.64 25.00 20.33
N TYR A 248 2.73 24.06 20.43
CA TYR A 248 2.57 22.96 19.48
C TYR A 248 1.15 22.94 18.93
N GLU A 249 1.03 22.72 17.66
CA GLU A 249 -0.26 22.52 16.97
C GLU A 249 -0.30 21.13 16.35
N VAL A 250 -1.39 20.41 16.56
CA VAL A 250 -1.60 19.14 15.89
C VAL A 250 -2.38 19.37 14.61
N VAL A 251 -1.77 18.95 13.49
CA VAL A 251 -2.31 19.12 12.14
C VAL A 251 -2.44 17.78 11.43
N ALA A 252 -3.40 17.67 10.53
CA ALA A 252 -3.48 16.51 9.63
C ALA A 252 -2.30 16.49 8.66
N LEU A 253 -1.77 15.29 8.41
CA LEU A 253 -0.71 15.04 7.43
C LEU A 253 -1.28 14.81 6.02
N PHE A 254 -2.52 14.38 5.92
CA PHE A 254 -3.20 13.97 4.70
C PHE A 254 -4.55 14.67 4.56
N ASP A 255 -5.13 14.65 3.37
CA ASP A 255 -6.41 15.32 3.09
C ASP A 255 -7.62 14.61 3.71
N GLY A 256 -7.41 13.46 4.32
CA GLY A 256 -8.45 12.68 5.02
C GLY A 256 -8.09 11.21 5.10
N GLY A 257 -9.06 10.42 5.56
CA GLY A 257 -8.91 9.00 5.80
C GLY A 257 -8.34 8.68 7.17
N THR A 258 -8.44 7.41 7.53
CA THR A 258 -7.90 6.84 8.78
C THR A 258 -6.76 5.86 8.52
N GLY A 259 -6.39 5.64 7.25
CA GLY A 259 -5.31 4.75 6.83
C GLY A 259 -5.70 3.27 6.82
N THR A 260 -6.98 2.94 6.92
CA THR A 260 -7.49 1.57 6.76
C THR A 260 -7.75 1.26 5.28
N ALA A 261 -8.02 0.01 4.96
CA ALA A 261 -8.35 -0.39 3.59
C ALA A 261 -9.67 0.22 3.10
N GLU A 262 -10.63 0.40 4.01
CA GLU A 262 -11.95 0.99 3.74
C GLU A 262 -11.91 2.52 3.68
N ASP A 263 -10.96 3.14 4.40
CA ASP A 263 -10.81 4.58 4.52
C ASP A 263 -9.31 4.97 4.48
N PRO A 264 -8.66 4.87 3.31
CA PRO A 264 -7.22 5.12 3.16
C PRO A 264 -6.88 6.59 3.36
N PHE A 265 -5.67 6.90 3.82
CA PHE A 265 -5.15 8.26 3.82
C PHE A 265 -5.08 8.82 2.40
N LEU A 266 -5.64 10.03 2.21
CA LEU A 266 -5.72 10.69 0.91
C LEU A 266 -4.51 11.58 0.67
N ILE A 267 -3.83 11.39 -0.46
CA ILE A 267 -2.58 12.09 -0.84
C ILE A 267 -2.80 12.82 -2.16
N ALA A 268 -2.54 14.11 -2.18
CA ALA A 268 -2.67 14.98 -3.35
C ALA A 268 -1.43 15.83 -3.64
N THR A 269 -0.46 15.90 -2.72
CA THR A 269 0.73 16.76 -2.85
C THR A 269 2.03 16.04 -2.54
N SER A 270 3.16 16.62 -2.96
CA SER A 270 4.51 16.11 -2.66
C SER A 270 4.79 16.10 -1.15
N GLU A 271 4.36 17.12 -0.43
CA GLU A 271 4.51 17.19 1.02
C GLU A 271 3.75 16.08 1.74
N GLN A 272 2.52 15.79 1.28
CA GLN A 272 1.73 14.67 1.80
C GLN A 272 2.36 13.31 1.45
N PHE A 273 2.93 13.18 0.25
CA PHE A 273 3.69 12.00 -0.14
C PHE A 273 4.88 11.78 0.79
N LYS A 274 5.66 12.83 1.08
CA LYS A 274 6.76 12.79 2.07
C LYS A 274 6.27 12.47 3.49
N ALA A 275 5.07 12.93 3.85
CA ALA A 275 4.51 12.72 5.18
C ALA A 275 4.25 11.23 5.52
N ILE A 276 4.25 10.34 4.53
CA ILE A 276 4.20 8.87 4.72
C ILE A 276 5.31 8.43 5.68
N ASP A 277 6.51 9.01 5.60
CA ASP A 277 7.65 8.70 6.46
C ASP A 277 7.37 8.93 7.95
N GLN A 278 6.47 9.85 8.29
CA GLN A 278 6.12 10.15 9.68
C GLN A 278 5.36 9.01 10.36
N LEU A 279 4.82 8.09 9.57
CA LEU A 279 4.17 6.87 10.06
C LEU A 279 5.16 5.72 10.31
N ASN A 280 6.47 5.97 10.16
CA ASN A 280 7.56 5.03 10.46
C ASN A 280 7.46 3.66 9.76
N GLY A 281 6.85 3.61 8.55
CA GLY A 281 6.66 2.36 7.83
C GLY A 281 5.64 1.41 8.47
N ALA A 282 4.70 1.93 9.25
CA ALA A 282 3.55 1.15 9.69
C ALA A 282 2.62 0.82 8.50
N PRO A 283 1.91 -0.32 8.53
CA PRO A 283 1.19 -0.85 7.37
C PRO A 283 -0.16 -0.17 7.13
N TYR A 284 -0.14 1.13 6.83
CA TYR A 284 -1.33 1.88 6.47
C TYR A 284 -1.65 1.80 4.97
N CYS A 285 -2.88 2.16 4.63
CA CYS A 285 -3.35 2.29 3.26
C CYS A 285 -3.39 3.76 2.85
N PHE A 286 -2.85 4.05 1.66
CA PHE A 286 -2.78 5.38 1.06
C PHE A 286 -3.44 5.35 -0.31
N LYS A 287 -4.13 6.43 -0.67
CA LYS A 287 -4.73 6.62 -1.98
C LYS A 287 -4.37 7.97 -2.56
N GLN A 288 -3.74 7.98 -3.71
CA GLN A 288 -3.46 9.19 -4.46
C GLN A 288 -4.75 9.73 -5.11
N THR A 289 -5.01 11.02 -4.96
CA THR A 289 -6.24 11.68 -5.43
C THR A 289 -6.00 12.73 -6.49
N ALA A 290 -4.75 13.09 -6.74
CA ALA A 290 -4.33 14.04 -7.78
C ALA A 290 -2.98 13.61 -8.36
N ASP A 291 -2.58 14.18 -9.49
CA ASP A 291 -1.24 14.02 -10.05
C ASP A 291 -0.20 14.63 -9.11
N ILE A 292 0.88 13.91 -8.84
CA ILE A 292 1.93 14.34 -7.92
C ILE A 292 3.29 14.35 -8.63
N ALA A 293 3.94 15.51 -8.62
CA ALA A 293 5.35 15.64 -8.96
C ALA A 293 6.16 15.70 -7.65
N VAL A 294 6.78 14.59 -7.28
CA VAL A 294 7.55 14.44 -6.03
C VAL A 294 8.78 15.33 -6.09
N ALA A 295 8.86 16.30 -5.19
CA ALA A 295 10.00 17.23 -5.10
C ALA A 295 11.27 16.47 -4.66
N ALA A 296 12.43 17.02 -5.02
CA ALA A 296 13.70 16.44 -4.58
C ALA A 296 13.83 16.54 -3.04
N GLY A 297 13.98 15.40 -2.39
CA GLY A 297 14.00 15.27 -0.93
C GLY A 297 12.66 14.88 -0.32
N ASP A 298 11.61 14.79 -1.13
CA ASP A 298 10.28 14.32 -0.70
C ASP A 298 10.05 12.83 -1.02
N GLU A 299 11.09 12.13 -1.48
CA GLU A 299 11.02 10.67 -1.66
C GLU A 299 10.67 9.99 -0.33
N VAL A 300 9.79 8.99 -0.39
CA VAL A 300 9.44 8.19 0.80
C VAL A 300 10.61 7.28 1.16
N THR A 301 11.00 7.28 2.44
CA THR A 301 12.16 6.50 2.93
C THR A 301 11.81 5.35 3.86
N LYS A 302 10.55 5.28 4.31
CA LYS A 302 10.03 4.19 5.15
C LYS A 302 8.64 3.81 4.69
N PHE A 303 8.44 2.56 4.32
CA PHE A 303 7.16 2.11 3.78
C PHE A 303 6.81 0.67 4.15
N ALA A 304 5.55 0.46 4.43
CA ALA A 304 4.82 -0.79 4.41
C ALA A 304 3.33 -0.50 4.13
N GLY A 305 2.54 -1.54 3.87
CA GLY A 305 1.11 -1.38 3.61
C GLY A 305 0.78 -1.16 2.13
N VAL A 306 -0.21 -0.34 1.83
CA VAL A 306 -0.76 -0.21 0.48
C VAL A 306 -0.64 1.23 -0.03
N TYR A 307 -0.02 1.41 -1.19
CA TYR A 307 -0.08 2.66 -1.96
C TYR A 307 -0.89 2.43 -3.24
N ASP A 308 -2.09 3.01 -3.29
CA ASP A 308 -2.97 3.01 -4.44
C ASP A 308 -2.84 4.36 -5.18
N GLY A 309 -2.23 4.36 -6.35
CA GLY A 309 -2.04 5.55 -7.17
C GLY A 309 -3.34 6.12 -7.75
N GLY A 310 -4.49 5.41 -7.61
CA GLY A 310 -5.78 5.90 -8.10
C GLY A 310 -5.82 6.16 -9.61
N ASN A 311 -4.90 5.59 -10.38
CA ASN A 311 -4.62 5.88 -11.78
C ASN A 311 -4.22 7.34 -12.07
N GLN A 312 -3.76 8.08 -11.07
CA GLN A 312 -3.18 9.41 -11.24
C GLN A 312 -1.70 9.30 -11.64
N GLU A 313 -1.13 10.40 -12.14
CA GLU A 313 0.28 10.45 -12.47
C GLU A 313 1.13 10.65 -11.21
N LEU A 314 2.21 9.87 -11.11
CA LEU A 314 3.24 10.02 -10.10
C LEU A 314 4.57 10.22 -10.81
N SER A 315 5.21 11.36 -10.60
CA SER A 315 6.48 11.71 -11.26
C SER A 315 7.49 12.25 -10.26
N SER A 316 8.76 12.31 -10.69
CA SER A 316 9.79 13.03 -9.94
C SER A 316 9.99 14.41 -10.54
N ALA A 317 9.92 15.45 -9.73
CA ALA A 317 10.27 16.80 -10.12
C ALA A 317 11.80 17.04 -10.21
N ARG A 318 12.61 16.01 -10.00
CA ARG A 318 14.06 16.07 -10.06
C ARG A 318 14.55 16.26 -11.50
N THR A 319 15.37 17.27 -11.73
CA THR A 319 15.94 17.60 -13.06
C THR A 319 17.43 17.33 -13.17
N SER A 320 18.09 16.99 -12.05
CA SER A 320 19.52 16.74 -11.99
C SER A 320 19.85 15.42 -11.27
N GLY A 321 20.92 14.79 -11.69
CA GLY A 321 21.34 13.49 -11.19
C GLY A 321 21.39 12.44 -12.29
N ASN A 322 21.60 11.20 -11.91
CA ASN A 322 21.72 10.07 -12.84
C ASN A 322 20.37 9.35 -13.07
N PHE A 323 19.51 9.38 -12.07
CA PHE A 323 18.17 8.79 -12.06
C PHE A 323 17.37 9.35 -10.88
N ALA A 324 16.09 9.06 -10.82
CA ALA A 324 15.22 9.36 -9.68
C ALA A 324 14.59 8.08 -9.11
N VAL A 325 14.19 8.13 -7.85
CA VAL A 325 13.44 7.07 -7.16
C VAL A 325 12.32 7.72 -6.38
N LEU A 326 11.12 7.14 -6.39
CA LEU A 326 9.95 7.70 -5.69
C LEU A 326 9.85 7.17 -4.26
N PHE A 327 10.02 5.87 -4.06
CA PHE A 327 10.12 5.23 -2.76
C PHE A 327 11.57 4.76 -2.54
N ASN A 328 12.36 5.61 -1.89
CA ASN A 328 13.78 5.34 -1.64
C ASN A 328 13.96 4.76 -0.23
N VAL A 329 13.47 3.53 -0.04
CA VAL A 329 13.50 2.85 1.26
C VAL A 329 14.79 2.04 1.42
N ALA A 330 15.39 2.07 2.60
CA ALA A 330 16.54 1.21 2.93
C ALA A 330 16.11 -0.27 2.98
N GLY A 331 14.90 -0.54 3.48
CA GLY A 331 14.23 -1.84 3.48
C GLY A 331 12.75 -1.65 3.79
N LEU A 332 11.91 -2.53 3.29
CA LEU A 332 10.49 -2.55 3.65
C LEU A 332 10.34 -2.94 5.12
N SER A 333 9.46 -2.26 5.83
CA SER A 333 9.16 -2.55 7.25
C SER A 333 8.02 -3.56 7.44
N GLY A 334 7.42 -4.03 6.34
CA GLY A 334 6.36 -5.02 6.27
C GLY A 334 6.00 -5.29 4.81
N HIS A 335 5.03 -6.16 4.56
CA HIS A 335 4.53 -6.39 3.20
C HIS A 335 4.01 -5.09 2.59
N ALA A 336 4.40 -4.81 1.34
CA ALA A 336 4.03 -3.60 0.63
C ALA A 336 3.26 -3.92 -0.65
N THR A 337 2.23 -3.13 -0.94
CA THR A 337 1.48 -3.20 -2.19
C THR A 337 1.51 -1.85 -2.89
N PHE A 338 1.95 -1.85 -4.13
CA PHE A 338 1.95 -0.69 -5.03
C PHE A 338 1.01 -0.98 -6.19
N LYS A 339 -0.08 -0.24 -6.31
CA LYS A 339 -1.09 -0.54 -7.35
C LYS A 339 -1.67 0.71 -8.00
N ASN A 340 -2.16 0.54 -9.25
CA ASN A 340 -2.83 1.58 -10.02
C ASN A 340 -2.00 2.87 -10.16
N ILE A 341 -0.70 2.75 -10.43
CA ILE A 341 0.23 3.89 -10.48
C ILE A 341 0.65 4.12 -11.94
N HIS A 342 0.54 5.36 -12.39
CA HIS A 342 1.10 5.81 -13.66
C HIS A 342 2.34 6.66 -13.38
N VAL A 343 3.52 6.08 -13.59
CA VAL A 343 4.79 6.80 -13.45
C VAL A 343 5.14 7.51 -14.74
N THR A 344 5.19 8.84 -14.69
CA THR A 344 5.62 9.67 -15.83
C THR A 344 7.04 10.19 -15.61
N MET A 345 7.83 10.21 -16.68
CA MET A 345 9.25 10.61 -16.64
C MET A 345 9.51 11.77 -17.57
N GLY A 346 10.21 12.77 -17.05
CA GLY A 346 10.72 13.89 -17.82
C GLY A 346 12.10 13.59 -18.42
N GLU A 347 13.14 14.21 -17.89
CA GLU A 347 14.52 14.03 -18.37
C GLU A 347 15.26 12.87 -17.70
N LEU A 348 14.87 12.46 -16.50
CA LEU A 348 15.53 11.41 -15.73
C LEU A 348 14.73 10.12 -15.75
N ALA A 349 15.44 9.01 -15.93
CA ALA A 349 14.88 7.70 -15.67
C ALA A 349 14.46 7.59 -14.20
N THR A 350 13.24 7.17 -13.96
CA THR A 350 12.65 7.10 -12.62
C THR A 350 12.24 5.67 -12.29
N SER A 351 12.70 5.18 -11.15
CA SER A 351 12.27 3.91 -10.56
C SER A 351 11.20 4.15 -9.49
N LEU A 352 10.25 3.24 -9.39
CA LEU A 352 9.22 3.32 -8.35
C LEU A 352 9.83 3.09 -6.97
N LEU A 353 10.59 2.01 -6.79
CA LEU A 353 11.12 1.58 -5.50
C LEU A 353 12.64 1.37 -5.55
N SER A 354 13.32 1.86 -4.55
CA SER A 354 14.65 1.39 -4.17
C SER A 354 14.56 0.64 -2.85
N CYS A 355 15.08 -0.58 -2.83
CA CYS A 355 15.15 -1.39 -1.61
C CYS A 355 16.56 -1.92 -1.49
N ALA A 356 17.38 -1.32 -0.63
CA ALA A 356 18.81 -1.57 -0.52
C ALA A 356 19.21 -2.40 0.72
N ASP A 357 18.27 -2.77 1.57
CA ASP A 357 18.59 -3.46 2.81
C ASP A 357 18.71 -4.98 2.62
N TRP A 358 19.77 -5.54 3.20
CA TRP A 358 20.18 -6.93 3.11
C TRP A 358 19.54 -7.86 4.17
N GLY A 359 18.54 -7.39 4.92
CA GLY A 359 18.23 -8.05 6.17
C GLY A 359 16.85 -8.66 6.37
N THR A 360 15.81 -8.19 5.70
CA THR A 360 14.44 -8.67 5.94
C THR A 360 13.59 -8.60 4.68
N SER A 361 13.03 -9.73 4.30
CA SER A 361 12.10 -9.81 3.18
C SER A 361 10.68 -10.01 3.68
N TYR A 362 9.83 -9.04 3.40
CA TYR A 362 8.40 -9.11 3.71
C TYR A 362 7.54 -9.41 2.48
N GLY A 363 8.14 -9.46 1.28
CA GLY A 363 7.41 -9.53 0.02
C GLY A 363 6.80 -8.19 -0.41
N ALA A 364 6.46 -8.09 -1.69
CA ALA A 364 5.75 -6.93 -2.22
C ALA A 364 4.90 -7.30 -3.44
N ASP A 365 3.79 -6.58 -3.60
CA ASP A 365 2.91 -6.66 -4.76
C ASP A 365 3.00 -5.39 -5.58
N PHE A 366 3.21 -5.55 -6.88
CA PHE A 366 3.21 -4.49 -7.88
C PHE A 366 2.13 -4.82 -8.91
N GLU A 367 1.04 -4.06 -8.92
CA GLU A 367 -0.14 -4.39 -9.72
C GLU A 367 -0.65 -3.19 -10.50
N ASN A 368 -0.93 -3.38 -11.79
CA ASN A 368 -1.46 -2.35 -12.68
C ASN A 368 -0.59 -1.07 -12.67
N LEU A 369 0.67 -1.23 -13.05
CA LEU A 369 1.63 -0.12 -13.13
C LEU A 369 1.90 0.23 -14.59
N THR A 370 1.95 1.52 -14.90
CA THR A 370 2.34 2.02 -16.22
C THR A 370 3.50 3.01 -16.07
N PHE A 371 4.52 2.82 -16.88
CA PHE A 371 5.68 3.72 -16.95
C PHE A 371 5.73 4.36 -18.33
N THR A 372 5.77 5.70 -18.38
CA THR A 372 5.82 6.46 -19.63
C THR A 372 6.89 7.55 -19.57
N SER A 373 7.38 7.97 -20.73
CA SER A 373 8.25 9.14 -20.86
C SER A 373 7.84 9.99 -22.04
N THR A 374 8.10 11.29 -21.95
CA THR A 374 7.81 12.25 -23.03
C THR A 374 8.88 12.25 -24.11
N SER A 375 10.06 11.67 -23.84
CA SER A 375 11.20 11.57 -24.75
C SER A 375 12.05 10.34 -24.44
N GLU A 376 13.00 10.03 -25.32
CA GLU A 376 14.01 9.03 -25.03
C GLU A 376 14.89 9.48 -23.85
N LEU A 377 15.06 8.60 -22.87
CA LEU A 377 15.85 8.86 -21.68
C LEU A 377 17.31 8.45 -21.89
N THR A 378 18.19 9.42 -22.03
CA THR A 378 19.63 9.24 -22.22
C THR A 378 20.45 9.57 -20.98
N LYS A 379 19.81 10.20 -19.99
CA LYS A 379 20.43 10.57 -18.70
C LYS A 379 20.14 9.52 -17.64
N ALA A 380 20.52 8.27 -17.90
CA ALA A 380 20.49 7.22 -16.91
C ALA A 380 21.91 6.66 -16.75
N ASN A 381 22.41 6.67 -15.53
CA ASN A 381 23.69 6.07 -15.18
C ASN A 381 23.57 5.43 -13.80
N SER A 382 22.87 4.30 -13.76
CA SER A 382 22.72 3.48 -12.57
C SER A 382 23.35 2.12 -12.80
N SER A 383 24.11 1.66 -11.85
CA SER A 383 24.71 0.32 -11.91
C SER A 383 23.67 -0.80 -11.95
N ASN A 384 22.47 -0.55 -11.41
CA ASN A 384 21.41 -1.54 -11.29
C ASN A 384 20.05 -0.88 -11.52
N PHE A 385 19.75 -0.44 -12.74
CA PHE A 385 18.50 0.25 -13.04
C PHE A 385 17.35 -0.71 -13.38
N GLY A 386 16.19 -0.49 -12.79
CA GLY A 386 14.90 -1.10 -13.14
C GLY A 386 13.77 -0.11 -12.90
N PHE A 387 12.71 -0.16 -13.72
CA PHE A 387 11.61 0.79 -13.58
C PHE A 387 10.77 0.54 -12.33
N VAL A 388 10.53 -0.71 -11.98
CA VAL A 388 9.76 -1.04 -10.76
C VAL A 388 10.67 -1.02 -9.54
N VAL A 389 11.80 -1.74 -9.61
CA VAL A 389 12.76 -1.80 -8.51
C VAL A 389 14.16 -1.51 -9.02
N ILE A 390 14.77 -0.45 -8.50
CA ILE A 390 16.21 -0.22 -8.67
C ILE A 390 16.97 -1.01 -7.60
N ASN A 391 18.15 -1.47 -7.92
CA ASN A 391 18.92 -2.43 -7.13
C ASN A 391 18.28 -3.82 -7.07
N ALA A 392 18.75 -4.67 -6.18
CA ALA A 392 18.30 -6.03 -6.03
C ALA A 392 17.22 -6.15 -4.95
N ILE A 393 16.36 -7.13 -5.12
CA ILE A 393 15.49 -7.61 -4.05
C ILE A 393 16.29 -8.68 -3.27
N TYR A 394 16.59 -8.38 -2.03
CA TYR A 394 17.30 -9.30 -1.14
C TYR A 394 16.31 -9.99 -0.20
N THR A 395 16.45 -11.32 -0.09
CA THR A 395 15.55 -12.16 0.71
C THR A 395 16.37 -13.07 1.61
N ASP A 396 17.14 -12.51 2.51
CA ASP A 396 18.19 -13.28 3.18
C ASP A 396 17.78 -13.84 4.57
N LYS A 397 16.65 -13.45 5.14
CA LYS A 397 16.23 -13.97 6.45
C LYS A 397 14.72 -14.02 6.59
N GLY A 398 14.16 -15.17 6.79
CA GLY A 398 12.82 -15.31 7.32
C GLY A 398 11.86 -16.16 6.52
N ASP A 399 10.60 -15.94 6.75
CA ASP A 399 9.50 -16.68 6.19
C ASP A 399 9.40 -16.55 4.67
N ALA A 400 8.69 -17.48 4.03
CA ALA A 400 8.44 -17.49 2.60
C ALA A 400 7.88 -16.15 2.13
N ALA A 401 8.67 -15.38 1.39
CA ALA A 401 8.26 -14.11 0.83
C ALA A 401 7.87 -14.27 -0.65
N ALA A 402 6.79 -13.63 -1.05
CA ALA A 402 6.37 -13.54 -2.45
C ALA A 402 6.51 -12.11 -2.94
N TYR A 403 7.02 -11.97 -4.17
CA TYR A 403 7.05 -10.72 -4.93
C TYR A 403 6.23 -10.91 -6.19
N ASN A 404 5.16 -10.15 -6.33
CA ASN A 404 4.24 -10.26 -7.44
C ASN A 404 4.33 -9.03 -8.34
N PHE A 405 4.66 -9.24 -9.61
CA PHE A 405 4.70 -8.24 -10.67
C PHE A 405 3.59 -8.57 -11.65
N LYS A 406 2.49 -7.82 -11.59
CA LYS A 406 1.28 -8.15 -12.35
C LYS A 406 0.76 -6.93 -13.11
N ASP A 407 0.40 -7.14 -14.38
CA ASP A 407 -0.21 -6.12 -15.23
C ASP A 407 0.65 -4.83 -15.33
N ILE A 408 1.96 -5.00 -15.59
CA ILE A 408 2.93 -3.90 -15.65
C ILE A 408 3.25 -3.57 -17.11
N THR A 409 3.14 -2.30 -17.50
CA THR A 409 3.46 -1.82 -18.84
C THR A 409 4.54 -0.76 -18.80
N VAL A 410 5.61 -0.95 -19.58
CA VAL A 410 6.70 0.01 -19.75
C VAL A 410 6.71 0.55 -21.18
N ASN A 411 6.41 1.83 -21.35
CA ASN A 411 6.39 2.57 -22.62
C ASN A 411 7.52 3.61 -22.65
N VAL A 412 8.74 3.21 -22.30
CA VAL A 412 9.88 4.12 -22.13
C VAL A 412 11.05 3.67 -22.98
N ASN A 413 11.59 4.57 -23.80
CA ASN A 413 12.88 4.35 -24.46
C ASN A 413 13.99 4.81 -23.54
N LEU A 414 14.93 3.91 -23.20
CA LEU A 414 15.98 4.13 -22.23
C LEU A 414 17.36 3.75 -22.78
N GLN A 415 18.35 4.63 -22.60
CA GLN A 415 19.75 4.32 -22.70
C GLN A 415 20.40 4.44 -21.31
N ASN A 416 20.75 3.33 -20.69
CA ASN A 416 21.44 3.33 -19.40
C ASN A 416 22.94 3.13 -19.58
N ALA A 417 23.74 4.06 -19.10
CA ALA A 417 25.20 3.95 -19.10
C ALA A 417 25.77 3.07 -17.98
N GLY A 418 24.92 2.60 -17.06
CA GLY A 418 25.29 1.73 -15.96
C GLY A 418 25.44 0.25 -16.36
N THR A 419 25.90 -0.58 -15.43
CA THR A 419 26.32 -1.97 -15.71
C THR A 419 25.18 -2.96 -15.88
N CYS A 420 24.11 -2.84 -15.09
CA CYS A 420 22.97 -3.74 -15.13
C CYS A 420 21.68 -2.98 -15.41
N THR A 421 20.91 -3.46 -16.36
CA THR A 421 19.66 -2.81 -16.74
C THR A 421 18.56 -3.86 -16.88
N GLY A 422 17.57 -3.82 -16.00
CA GLY A 422 16.36 -4.60 -16.14
C GLY A 422 15.18 -3.71 -16.51
N VAL A 423 14.20 -4.23 -17.25
CA VAL A 423 12.97 -3.47 -17.44
C VAL A 423 12.22 -3.38 -16.11
N LEU A 424 12.06 -4.47 -15.39
CA LEU A 424 11.31 -4.46 -14.12
C LEU A 424 12.24 -4.25 -12.93
N ILE A 425 13.30 -5.04 -12.80
CA ILE A 425 14.21 -5.03 -11.66
C ILE A 425 15.64 -4.78 -12.14
N GLY A 426 16.36 -3.88 -11.52
CA GLY A 426 17.72 -3.49 -11.93
C GLY A 426 18.77 -4.54 -11.70
N SER A 427 18.79 -5.17 -10.54
CA SER A 427 19.66 -6.32 -10.24
C SER A 427 18.81 -7.54 -9.93
N GLY A 428 19.34 -8.71 -10.19
CA GLY A 428 18.64 -9.95 -10.00
C GLY A 428 18.26 -10.21 -8.56
N PRO A 429 17.30 -11.09 -8.38
CA PRO A 429 16.89 -11.49 -7.05
C PRO A 429 18.01 -12.27 -6.35
N CYS A 430 18.22 -11.95 -5.09
CA CYS A 430 18.94 -12.82 -4.17
C CYS A 430 17.90 -13.63 -3.42
N PHE A 431 17.76 -14.90 -3.74
CA PHE A 431 16.73 -15.74 -3.15
C PHE A 431 17.14 -16.32 -1.81
N ASN A 432 16.21 -16.35 -0.90
CA ASN A 432 16.19 -17.25 0.23
C ASN A 432 15.44 -18.55 -0.17
N ILE A 433 15.62 -19.62 0.59
CA ILE A 433 15.08 -20.98 0.37
C ILE A 433 13.57 -21.03 0.09
N SER A 434 12.85 -19.96 0.34
CA SER A 434 11.38 -19.93 0.24
C SER A 434 10.84 -18.79 -0.61
N THR A 435 11.68 -18.01 -1.29
CA THR A 435 11.21 -16.83 -2.03
C THR A 435 10.60 -17.20 -3.37
N THR A 436 9.46 -16.62 -3.67
CA THR A 436 8.78 -16.76 -4.95
C THR A 436 8.64 -15.40 -5.63
N MET A 437 8.99 -15.33 -6.92
CA MET A 437 8.72 -14.17 -7.77
C MET A 437 7.74 -14.55 -8.86
N ASN A 438 6.65 -13.81 -8.99
CA ASN A 438 5.64 -14.02 -10.01
C ASN A 438 5.61 -12.83 -10.95
N PHE A 439 5.80 -13.08 -12.24
CA PHE A 439 5.71 -12.08 -13.30
C PHE A 439 4.53 -12.45 -14.19
N ILE A 440 3.48 -11.62 -14.20
CA ILE A 440 2.22 -11.92 -14.86
C ILE A 440 1.80 -10.72 -15.71
N ASN A 441 1.56 -10.94 -17.01
CA ASN A 441 1.09 -9.91 -17.95
C ASN A 441 1.99 -8.66 -18.00
N CYS A 442 3.31 -8.80 -17.86
CA CYS A 442 4.22 -7.67 -17.94
C CYS A 442 4.60 -7.39 -19.40
N THR A 443 4.55 -6.12 -19.82
CA THR A 443 4.79 -5.72 -21.22
C THR A 443 5.81 -4.59 -21.29
N ASN A 444 6.80 -4.75 -22.16
CA ASN A 444 7.71 -3.68 -22.55
C ASN A 444 7.47 -3.25 -24.00
N ASN A 445 7.16 -1.98 -24.21
CA ASN A 445 6.95 -1.36 -25.51
C ASN A 445 8.06 -0.37 -25.90
N GLY A 446 9.03 -0.15 -25.02
CA GLY A 446 10.11 0.80 -25.25
C GLY A 446 11.46 0.09 -25.51
N THR A 447 12.29 0.72 -26.34
CA THR A 447 13.66 0.25 -26.59
C THR A 447 14.52 0.48 -25.36
N ILE A 448 15.13 -0.59 -24.84
CA ILE A 448 16.01 -0.54 -23.67
C ILE A 448 17.43 -0.88 -24.10
N THR A 449 18.36 0.04 -23.83
CA THR A 449 19.78 -0.14 -24.12
C THR A 449 20.60 0.00 -22.84
N GLY A 450 21.38 -1.01 -22.51
CA GLY A 450 22.32 -1.00 -21.38
C GLY A 450 23.76 -1.24 -21.83
N THR A 451 24.70 -1.33 -20.88
CA THR A 451 26.12 -1.45 -21.20
C THR A 451 26.72 -2.82 -20.88
N SER A 452 26.09 -3.63 -20.04
CA SER A 452 26.62 -4.93 -19.63
C SER A 452 25.53 -5.98 -19.61
N SER A 453 24.99 -6.35 -18.45
CA SER A 453 23.84 -7.24 -18.37
C SER A 453 22.54 -6.49 -18.57
N VAL A 454 21.72 -6.95 -19.51
CA VAL A 454 20.44 -6.28 -19.85
C VAL A 454 19.34 -7.31 -19.94
N GLY A 455 18.25 -7.11 -19.23
CA GLY A 455 17.18 -8.08 -19.20
C GLY A 455 15.77 -7.49 -19.11
N PHE A 456 14.76 -8.34 -19.33
CA PHE A 456 13.37 -7.94 -19.19
C PHE A 456 12.92 -8.03 -17.73
N LEU A 457 13.03 -9.19 -17.11
CA LEU A 457 12.59 -9.37 -15.73
C LEU A 457 13.54 -8.67 -14.75
N TYR A 458 14.84 -8.87 -14.95
CA TYR A 458 15.89 -8.22 -14.16
C TYR A 458 17.19 -8.05 -14.99
N GLY A 459 18.05 -7.14 -14.55
CA GLY A 459 19.29 -6.83 -15.27
C GLY A 459 20.47 -7.76 -14.96
N ASN A 460 20.51 -8.39 -13.79
CA ASN A 460 21.59 -9.28 -13.39
C ASN A 460 21.16 -10.17 -12.21
N SER A 461 21.71 -11.37 -12.12
CA SER A 461 21.52 -12.32 -11.01
C SER A 461 22.81 -12.70 -10.27
N ALA A 462 23.77 -11.77 -10.20
CA ALA A 462 25.14 -12.01 -9.76
C ALA A 462 25.29 -12.63 -8.34
N TYR A 463 24.28 -12.55 -7.51
CA TYR A 463 24.36 -12.97 -6.11
C TYR A 463 23.78 -14.35 -5.81
N ILE A 464 23.17 -15.01 -6.78
CA ILE A 464 22.62 -16.37 -6.59
C ILE A 464 23.72 -17.41 -6.37
N GLU A 465 24.94 -17.12 -6.82
CA GLU A 465 26.05 -18.09 -6.79
C GLU A 465 26.73 -18.24 -5.42
N SER A 466 26.59 -17.27 -4.53
CA SER A 466 27.35 -17.24 -3.27
C SER A 466 26.62 -17.82 -2.07
N LEU A 467 25.34 -18.14 -2.19
CA LEU A 467 24.47 -18.55 -1.09
C LEU A 467 23.82 -19.90 -1.41
N ASP A 468 23.76 -20.80 -0.44
CA ASP A 468 23.02 -22.08 -0.50
C ASP A 468 21.51 -21.82 -0.53
N GLN A 469 21.03 -21.13 -1.56
CA GLN A 469 19.68 -20.60 -1.60
C GLN A 469 18.93 -21.05 -2.84
N SER A 470 17.66 -21.29 -2.69
CA SER A 470 16.76 -21.64 -3.78
C SER A 470 15.53 -20.74 -3.74
N GLY A 471 14.99 -20.45 -4.90
CA GLY A 471 13.76 -19.68 -5.05
C GLY A 471 13.03 -20.09 -6.31
N THR A 472 11.83 -19.55 -6.50
CA THR A 472 10.98 -19.86 -7.64
C THR A 472 10.65 -18.58 -8.40
N ILE A 473 10.82 -18.59 -9.71
CA ILE A 473 10.38 -17.54 -10.62
C ILE A 473 9.28 -18.12 -11.51
N ASN A 474 8.07 -17.60 -11.40
CA ASN A 474 6.95 -17.93 -12.27
C ASN A 474 6.74 -16.80 -13.28
N VAL A 475 6.68 -17.15 -14.55
CA VAL A 475 6.52 -16.18 -15.64
C VAL A 475 5.30 -16.58 -16.47
N THR A 476 4.36 -15.65 -16.60
CA THR A 476 3.13 -15.88 -17.36
C THR A 476 2.83 -14.66 -18.21
N ASN A 477 2.69 -14.87 -19.52
CA ASN A 477 2.20 -13.86 -20.46
C ASN A 477 3.00 -12.54 -20.45
N CYS A 478 4.34 -12.64 -20.32
CA CYS A 478 5.23 -11.48 -20.35
C CYS A 478 5.81 -11.27 -21.74
N THR A 479 5.83 -10.01 -22.24
CA THR A 479 6.17 -9.69 -23.62
C THR A 479 7.06 -8.46 -23.71
N THR A 480 8.07 -8.48 -24.57
CA THR A 480 8.73 -7.27 -25.03
C THR A 480 8.49 -7.05 -26.51
N ASN A 481 7.73 -6.00 -26.82
CA ASN A 481 7.38 -5.59 -28.19
C ASN A 481 8.47 -4.72 -28.84
N ALA A 482 9.43 -4.25 -28.05
CA ALA A 482 10.56 -3.45 -28.49
C ALA A 482 11.89 -4.09 -28.07
N VAL A 483 12.97 -3.64 -28.71
CA VAL A 483 14.30 -4.23 -28.55
C VAL A 483 14.88 -3.93 -27.16
N ILE A 484 15.37 -4.96 -26.49
CA ILE A 484 16.23 -4.88 -25.32
C ILE A 484 17.62 -5.33 -25.76
N LYS A 485 18.64 -4.47 -25.61
CA LYS A 485 19.99 -4.73 -26.13
C LYS A 485 21.09 -4.17 -25.22
N SER A 486 22.30 -4.66 -25.45
CA SER A 486 23.53 -4.10 -24.89
C SER A 486 24.36 -3.37 -25.94
N THR A 487 25.14 -2.39 -25.49
CA THR A 487 26.17 -1.74 -26.32
C THR A 487 27.47 -2.50 -26.36
N LYS A 488 27.64 -3.59 -25.59
CA LYS A 488 28.86 -4.41 -25.55
C LYS A 488 28.60 -5.79 -26.14
N ASP A 489 29.50 -6.23 -27.02
CA ASP A 489 29.44 -7.54 -27.70
C ASP A 489 29.49 -8.74 -26.74
N SER A 490 30.13 -8.58 -25.58
CA SER A 490 30.27 -9.63 -24.55
C SER A 490 29.18 -9.59 -23.49
N ALA A 491 28.14 -8.78 -23.69
CA ALA A 491 27.12 -8.60 -22.67
C ALA A 491 26.13 -9.76 -22.63
N ASP A 492 25.63 -10.01 -21.45
CA ASP A 492 24.55 -10.94 -21.23
C ASP A 492 23.20 -10.22 -21.43
N VAL A 493 22.47 -10.62 -22.47
CA VAL A 493 21.16 -10.05 -22.82
C VAL A 493 20.13 -11.18 -22.85
N ALA A 494 19.20 -11.17 -21.91
CA ALA A 494 18.20 -12.22 -21.78
C ALA A 494 16.92 -11.71 -21.12
N PHE A 495 15.84 -12.51 -21.14
CA PHE A 495 14.64 -12.19 -20.32
C PHE A 495 15.02 -12.11 -18.83
N ALA A 496 15.87 -13.01 -18.39
CA ALA A 496 16.37 -13.11 -17.04
C ALA A 496 17.86 -13.44 -17.07
N PRO A 497 18.76 -12.47 -17.33
CA PRO A 497 20.20 -12.71 -17.42
C PRO A 497 20.76 -13.17 -16.08
N GLY A 498 21.74 -14.06 -16.13
CA GLY A 498 22.33 -14.66 -14.96
C GLY A 498 23.84 -14.82 -15.05
N THR A 499 24.48 -15.10 -13.94
CA THR A 499 25.87 -15.50 -13.88
C THR A 499 26.04 -16.97 -14.28
N SER A 500 27.26 -17.40 -14.52
CA SER A 500 27.62 -18.62 -15.26
C SER A 500 26.93 -19.93 -14.85
N LYS A 501 26.44 -20.06 -13.63
CA LYS A 501 25.71 -21.25 -13.15
C LYS A 501 24.20 -21.16 -13.22
N SER A 502 23.64 -19.96 -13.10
CA SER A 502 22.21 -19.67 -13.19
C SER A 502 21.78 -19.27 -14.61
N GLN A 503 22.71 -18.86 -15.45
CA GLN A 503 22.47 -18.44 -16.84
C GLN A 503 21.69 -19.46 -17.66
N LYS A 504 22.01 -20.73 -17.52
CA LYS A 504 21.35 -21.80 -18.28
C LYS A 504 19.88 -21.98 -17.90
N ALA A 505 19.52 -21.52 -16.72
CA ALA A 505 18.14 -21.57 -16.25
C ALA A 505 17.28 -20.41 -16.78
N ALA A 506 17.91 -19.31 -17.16
CA ALA A 506 17.21 -18.05 -17.42
C ALA A 506 17.23 -17.62 -18.90
N GLU A 507 17.89 -18.38 -19.77
CA GLU A 507 17.96 -18.10 -21.21
C GLU A 507 16.67 -18.44 -21.94
N LEU A 508 15.69 -17.62 -21.72
CA LEU A 508 14.39 -17.78 -22.32
C LEU A 508 14.19 -16.80 -23.45
N ASN A 509 13.85 -17.30 -24.62
CA ASN A 509 13.37 -16.50 -25.73
C ASN A 509 14.33 -15.44 -26.25
N THR A 510 15.59 -15.74 -26.43
CA THR A 510 16.51 -14.79 -27.02
C THR A 510 16.70 -15.04 -28.49
N SER A 511 16.51 -14.01 -29.32
CA SER A 511 17.01 -13.95 -30.66
C SER A 511 18.29 -13.12 -30.65
N TYR A 512 19.39 -13.70 -31.13
CA TYR A 512 20.65 -12.98 -31.26
C TYR A 512 20.84 -12.57 -32.72
N GLN A 513 21.10 -11.29 -32.97
CA GLN A 513 21.71 -10.89 -34.21
C GLN A 513 23.25 -10.94 -34.06
N GLN A 514 23.93 -11.24 -35.13
CA GLN A 514 25.40 -11.47 -35.13
C GLN A 514 26.25 -10.28 -34.66
N ALA A 515 25.69 -9.05 -34.67
CA ALA A 515 26.41 -7.85 -34.28
C ALA A 515 26.00 -7.31 -32.88
N ASP A 516 24.75 -7.47 -32.50
CA ASP A 516 24.19 -6.94 -31.23
C ASP A 516 23.26 -7.98 -30.63
N LYS A 517 23.56 -8.44 -29.43
CA LYS A 517 22.62 -9.27 -28.67
C LYS A 517 21.38 -8.46 -28.30
N TYR A 518 20.22 -8.97 -28.64
CA TYR A 518 18.95 -8.33 -28.29
C TYR A 518 17.88 -9.37 -27.96
N ILE A 519 16.84 -8.93 -27.25
CA ILE A 519 15.65 -9.71 -26.99
C ILE A 519 14.43 -8.97 -27.52
N VAL A 520 13.58 -9.71 -28.20
CA VAL A 520 12.24 -9.28 -28.58
C VAL A 520 11.32 -10.49 -28.62
N GLY A 521 10.07 -10.35 -28.17
CA GLY A 521 9.08 -11.42 -28.25
C GLY A 521 8.48 -11.80 -26.89
N ASN A 522 7.71 -12.88 -26.87
CA ASN A 522 7.01 -13.32 -25.69
C ASN A 522 7.90 -14.20 -24.79
N CYS A 523 7.73 -14.03 -23.51
CA CYS A 523 8.13 -15.03 -22.54
C CYS A 523 7.07 -16.13 -22.45
N LEU A 524 7.48 -17.32 -22.09
CA LEU A 524 6.62 -18.50 -22.08
C LEU A 524 5.48 -18.39 -21.08
N ASN A 525 4.29 -18.76 -21.51
CA ASN A 525 3.16 -18.84 -20.62
C ASN A 525 3.26 -20.03 -19.67
N GLY A 526 2.95 -19.78 -18.40
CA GLY A 526 2.87 -20.82 -17.39
C GLY A 526 4.18 -21.45 -16.97
N LYS A 527 5.33 -20.78 -17.23
CA LYS A 527 6.61 -21.31 -16.85
C LYS A 527 6.97 -21.06 -15.40
N THR A 528 7.52 -22.10 -14.78
CA THR A 528 8.18 -22.00 -13.48
C THR A 528 9.66 -22.24 -13.64
N ILE A 529 10.49 -21.31 -13.18
CA ILE A 529 11.94 -21.46 -13.07
C ILE A 529 12.24 -21.74 -11.60
N SER A 530 12.73 -22.96 -11.32
CA SER A 530 13.24 -23.26 -9.99
C SER A 530 14.72 -22.91 -9.95
N VAL A 531 15.05 -21.94 -9.10
CA VAL A 531 16.44 -21.50 -8.92
C VAL A 531 16.98 -22.20 -7.70
N THR A 532 17.84 -23.19 -7.92
CA THR A 532 18.61 -23.85 -6.87
C THR A 532 20.08 -23.80 -7.26
N GLN A 533 21.00 -24.02 -6.31
CA GLN A 533 22.45 -24.03 -6.59
C GLN A 533 22.85 -25.00 -7.72
N ASN A 534 21.96 -25.97 -8.03
CA ASN A 534 22.13 -26.97 -9.10
C ASN A 534 20.98 -26.93 -10.12
N ALA A 535 20.16 -25.86 -10.15
CA ALA A 535 19.01 -25.84 -11.03
C ALA A 535 19.42 -25.72 -12.48
N ARG A 536 18.83 -26.55 -13.29
CA ARG A 536 18.88 -26.49 -14.74
C ARG A 536 17.57 -25.92 -15.26
N ALA A 537 17.66 -25.12 -16.30
CA ALA A 537 16.47 -24.67 -17.00
C ALA A 537 15.81 -25.83 -17.71
N ASP A 538 14.56 -25.80 -17.61
CA ASP A 538 13.70 -26.87 -18.00
C ASP A 538 13.01 -26.62 -19.35
N GLU A 539 13.63 -25.84 -20.25
CA GLU A 539 13.03 -25.51 -21.54
C GLU A 539 14.01 -25.39 -22.69
N PHE A 540 13.55 -25.76 -23.85
CA PHE A 540 14.29 -25.62 -25.08
C PHE A 540 13.65 -24.72 -26.07
N PHE A 541 14.52 -24.13 -26.87
CA PHE A 541 14.14 -23.46 -28.06
C PHE A 541 14.76 -24.15 -29.28
N ILE A 542 13.95 -24.47 -30.27
CA ILE A 542 14.40 -24.84 -31.57
C ILE A 542 13.88 -23.76 -32.52
N ALA A 543 14.80 -23.00 -33.13
CA ALA A 543 14.45 -22.13 -34.22
C ALA A 543 14.41 -22.96 -35.52
N ILE A 544 13.28 -22.94 -36.21
CA ILE A 544 13.14 -23.62 -37.50
C ILE A 544 12.94 -22.53 -38.54
N ASP A 545 13.85 -22.44 -39.50
CA ASP A 545 13.68 -21.63 -40.70
C ASP A 545 13.03 -22.49 -41.77
N ASP A 546 11.80 -22.21 -42.11
CA ASP A 546 11.10 -22.94 -43.14
C ASP A 546 11.04 -22.18 -44.46
N ALA A 547 10.69 -22.89 -45.49
CA ALA A 547 10.57 -22.31 -46.81
C ALA A 547 9.36 -21.40 -47.02
N SER A 548 8.53 -21.17 -45.99
CA SER A 548 7.41 -20.20 -46.00
C SER A 548 7.86 -18.78 -45.69
N GLY A 549 9.11 -18.58 -45.32
CA GLY A 549 9.64 -17.27 -44.95
C GLY A 549 9.39 -16.87 -43.49
N TYR A 550 8.88 -17.80 -42.67
CA TYR A 550 8.73 -17.62 -41.24
C TYR A 550 9.79 -18.40 -40.47
N THR A 551 10.28 -17.84 -39.39
CA THR A 551 11.09 -18.54 -38.40
C THR A 551 10.19 -19.01 -37.27
N TYR A 552 10.21 -20.27 -36.96
CA TYR A 552 9.42 -20.85 -35.89
C TYR A 552 10.33 -21.24 -34.73
N LYS A 553 9.91 -20.90 -33.54
CA LYS A 553 10.51 -21.39 -32.30
C LYS A 553 9.55 -22.33 -31.63
N LEU A 554 9.98 -23.56 -31.46
CA LEU A 554 9.25 -24.57 -30.72
C LEU A 554 9.77 -24.59 -29.30
N VAL A 555 8.88 -24.46 -28.36
CA VAL A 555 9.20 -24.56 -26.94
C VAL A 555 8.47 -25.72 -26.36
N LEU A 556 9.22 -26.58 -25.74
CA LEU A 556 8.72 -27.67 -24.94
C LEU A 556 8.73 -27.29 -23.49
N ASN A 557 7.52 -27.22 -22.92
CA ASN A 557 7.37 -27.07 -21.49
C ASN A 557 7.10 -28.45 -20.92
N VAL A 558 8.06 -28.98 -20.17
CA VAL A 558 7.93 -30.28 -19.51
C VAL A 558 7.70 -30.03 -18.03
N ALA A 559 6.55 -30.39 -17.52
CA ALA A 559 6.25 -30.27 -16.11
C ALA A 559 7.10 -31.25 -15.30
N ALA A 560 8.01 -30.72 -14.52
CA ALA A 560 8.66 -31.32 -13.35
C ALA A 560 9.77 -32.38 -13.53
N THR A 561 9.97 -33.06 -14.62
CA THR A 561 11.13 -33.97 -14.81
C THR A 561 11.49 -34.14 -16.27
N TYR A 562 12.70 -33.70 -16.63
CA TYR A 562 13.20 -33.82 -18.01
C TYR A 562 13.65 -35.23 -18.25
N ARG A 563 13.08 -35.81 -19.26
CA ARG A 563 13.53 -37.06 -19.81
C ARG A 563 13.62 -36.94 -21.32
N THR A 564 14.69 -37.45 -21.91
CA THR A 564 14.68 -37.91 -23.27
C THR A 564 13.62 -39.00 -23.42
N LEU A 565 13.25 -39.38 -24.64
CA LEU A 565 12.34 -40.53 -24.85
C LEU A 565 12.83 -41.83 -24.21
N ASP A 566 14.13 -41.96 -23.97
CA ASP A 566 14.79 -43.10 -23.28
C ASP A 566 15.04 -42.82 -21.78
N GLY A 567 14.73 -41.63 -21.29
CA GLY A 567 14.95 -41.25 -19.91
C GLY A 567 16.32 -40.69 -19.55
N GLU A 568 17.20 -40.50 -20.51
CA GLU A 568 18.56 -40.01 -20.31
C GLU A 568 18.65 -38.48 -20.42
N ALA A 569 19.61 -37.90 -19.73
CA ALA A 569 19.89 -36.45 -19.82
C ALA A 569 20.65 -36.14 -21.13
N TRP A 570 20.37 -34.99 -21.72
CA TRP A 570 21.07 -34.51 -22.90
C TRP A 570 22.52 -34.13 -22.59
N ASP A 571 23.43 -34.57 -23.45
CA ASP A 571 24.86 -34.25 -23.39
C ASP A 571 25.30 -33.31 -24.55
N GLU A 572 26.58 -32.97 -24.59
CA GLU A 572 27.16 -32.15 -25.67
C GLU A 572 26.99 -32.78 -27.06
N ALA A 573 26.94 -34.13 -27.15
CA ALA A 573 26.73 -34.83 -28.39
C ALA A 573 25.29 -34.67 -28.92
N ASP A 574 24.32 -34.53 -28.05
CA ASP A 574 22.92 -34.26 -28.42
C ASP A 574 22.79 -32.84 -28.97
N VAL A 575 23.48 -31.88 -28.39
CA VAL A 575 23.52 -30.49 -28.87
C VAL A 575 24.16 -30.43 -30.26
N ALA A 576 25.18 -31.24 -30.53
CA ALA A 576 25.85 -31.31 -31.83
C ALA A 576 24.97 -31.86 -32.98
N LYS A 577 23.86 -32.52 -32.67
CA LYS A 577 22.90 -33.05 -33.66
C LYS A 577 21.93 -31.97 -34.19
N ILE A 578 21.95 -30.78 -33.61
CA ILE A 578 21.11 -29.68 -34.07
C ILE A 578 21.60 -29.17 -35.41
N PRO A 579 20.75 -29.05 -36.44
CA PRO A 579 21.19 -28.60 -37.75
C PRO A 579 21.83 -27.22 -37.73
N SER A 580 22.94 -27.05 -38.47
CA SER A 580 23.71 -25.80 -38.49
C SER A 580 23.00 -24.61 -39.12
N ASN A 581 21.83 -24.81 -39.77
CA ASN A 581 20.98 -23.79 -40.33
C ASN A 581 19.86 -23.34 -39.34
N TRP A 582 19.89 -23.85 -38.13
CA TRP A 582 19.01 -23.38 -37.08
C TRP A 582 19.69 -22.26 -36.32
N ASP A 583 18.94 -21.21 -36.02
CA ASP A 583 19.45 -20.17 -35.16
C ASP A 583 19.75 -20.75 -33.78
N GLU A 584 20.98 -20.64 -33.42
CA GLU A 584 21.66 -21.08 -32.20
C GLU A 584 20.96 -22.16 -31.35
N ALA A 585 21.65 -23.28 -31.29
CA ALA A 585 21.34 -24.32 -30.35
C ALA A 585 21.39 -23.79 -28.91
N TRP A 586 20.28 -23.61 -28.35
CA TRP A 586 20.14 -23.32 -26.93
C TRP A 586 20.65 -24.51 -26.16
N ASN A 587 21.37 -24.24 -25.12
CA ASN A 587 21.97 -25.23 -24.28
C ASN A 587 20.85 -25.97 -23.52
N VAL A 588 20.38 -27.02 -24.13
CA VAL A 588 19.26 -27.79 -23.70
C VAL A 588 19.79 -28.97 -22.90
N SER A 589 19.66 -28.89 -21.61
CA SER A 589 19.79 -30.08 -20.80
C SER A 589 18.40 -30.65 -20.59
N ASN A 590 18.13 -31.78 -21.19
CA ASN A 590 16.92 -32.57 -21.01
C ASN A 590 15.71 -32.10 -21.83
N GLY A 591 15.35 -32.76 -22.86
CA GLY A 591 14.12 -32.62 -23.54
C GLY A 591 14.07 -33.06 -24.99
N LEU A 592 12.91 -33.00 -25.56
CA LEU A 592 12.58 -33.49 -26.88
C LEU A 592 12.82 -32.39 -27.92
N LYS A 593 13.50 -32.75 -29.02
CA LYS A 593 13.75 -31.88 -30.18
C LYS A 593 12.81 -32.25 -31.30
N TYR A 594 12.30 -31.27 -32.00
CA TYR A 594 11.39 -31.49 -33.13
C TYR A 594 11.80 -30.70 -34.35
N LEU A 595 11.76 -31.35 -35.49
CA LEU A 595 11.85 -30.74 -36.80
C LEU A 595 10.48 -30.69 -37.46
N ILE A 596 10.07 -29.52 -37.96
CA ILE A 596 8.72 -29.30 -38.46
C ILE A 596 8.78 -28.76 -39.89
N ALA A 597 8.06 -29.37 -40.80
CA ALA A 597 7.87 -28.90 -42.18
C ALA A 597 6.55 -28.15 -42.32
N LEU A 598 6.56 -26.97 -42.93
CA LEU A 598 5.41 -26.11 -43.11
C LEU A 598 5.03 -25.89 -44.56
N ASN A 599 3.76 -25.60 -44.78
CA ASN A 599 3.25 -25.18 -46.08
C ASN A 599 3.69 -23.73 -46.38
N LYS A 600 4.39 -23.52 -47.47
CA LYS A 600 4.92 -22.21 -47.87
C LYS A 600 3.86 -21.14 -48.14
N ASP A 601 2.64 -21.54 -48.44
CA ASP A 601 1.56 -20.63 -48.79
C ASP A 601 0.62 -20.34 -47.63
N ALA A 602 0.86 -20.90 -46.46
CA ALA A 602 0.03 -20.68 -45.28
C ALA A 602 0.33 -19.36 -44.60
N SER A 603 -0.70 -18.69 -44.08
CA SER A 603 -0.49 -17.57 -43.15
C SER A 603 0.14 -18.07 -41.85
N ALA A 604 0.78 -17.19 -41.05
CA ALA A 604 1.36 -17.58 -39.79
C ALA A 604 0.33 -18.25 -38.86
N ALA A 605 -0.92 -17.77 -38.85
CA ALA A 605 -1.98 -18.37 -38.06
C ALA A 605 -2.40 -19.74 -38.57
N ASP A 606 -2.50 -19.91 -39.87
CA ASP A 606 -2.85 -21.20 -40.49
C ASP A 606 -1.72 -22.22 -40.31
N ALA A 607 -0.47 -21.79 -40.46
CA ALA A 607 0.71 -22.60 -40.22
C ALA A 607 0.76 -23.08 -38.76
N LEU A 608 0.59 -22.19 -37.80
CA LEU A 608 0.55 -22.53 -36.37
C LEU A 608 -0.61 -23.50 -36.05
N ASN A 609 -1.75 -23.33 -36.66
CA ASN A 609 -2.90 -24.22 -36.46
C ASN A 609 -2.74 -25.61 -37.08
N SER A 610 -1.77 -25.80 -37.98
CA SER A 610 -1.50 -27.09 -38.62
C SER A 610 -0.70 -28.06 -37.74
N PHE A 611 -0.11 -27.60 -36.62
CA PHE A 611 0.72 -28.45 -35.75
C PHE A 611 -0.08 -29.26 -34.76
N HIS A 612 0.18 -30.55 -34.70
CA HIS A 612 -0.36 -31.50 -33.71
C HIS A 612 0.69 -32.50 -33.27
N ALA A 613 0.70 -32.85 -32.00
CA ALA A 613 1.56 -33.86 -31.45
C ALA A 613 0.73 -35.12 -31.11
N TYR A 614 1.24 -36.28 -31.51
CA TYR A 614 0.56 -37.57 -31.28
C TYR A 614 1.55 -38.61 -30.74
N ASP A 615 1.10 -39.43 -29.81
CA ASP A 615 1.70 -40.71 -29.58
C ASP A 615 1.46 -41.68 -30.75
N LYS A 616 2.16 -42.77 -30.79
CA LYS A 616 2.04 -43.76 -31.87
C LYS A 616 0.63 -44.28 -32.05
N ARG A 617 -0.10 -44.48 -30.95
CA ARG A 617 -1.51 -44.99 -30.95
C ARG A 617 -2.47 -43.94 -31.50
N THR A 618 -2.34 -42.71 -31.06
CA THR A 618 -3.15 -41.59 -31.56
C THR A 618 -2.87 -41.33 -33.03
N ALA A 619 -1.60 -41.37 -33.46
CA ALA A 619 -1.22 -41.24 -34.87
C ALA A 619 -1.88 -42.31 -35.76
N ILE A 620 -1.88 -43.58 -35.32
CA ILE A 620 -2.56 -44.67 -36.02
C ILE A 620 -4.08 -44.38 -36.10
N SER A 621 -4.70 -43.92 -35.06
CA SER A 621 -6.13 -43.57 -35.05
C SER A 621 -6.47 -42.43 -36.01
N LYS A 622 -5.50 -41.57 -36.33
CA LYS A 622 -5.59 -40.49 -37.32
C LYS A 622 -5.24 -40.94 -38.76
N GLY A 623 -5.01 -42.23 -38.96
CA GLY A 623 -4.68 -42.80 -40.27
C GLY A 623 -3.22 -42.54 -40.70
N ILE A 624 -2.32 -42.33 -39.78
CA ILE A 624 -0.87 -42.22 -40.02
C ILE A 624 -0.29 -43.64 -39.91
N ASP A 625 0.36 -44.07 -40.97
CA ASP A 625 1.11 -45.33 -40.96
C ASP A 625 2.43 -45.16 -40.17
N THR A 626 2.39 -45.46 -38.91
CA THR A 626 3.48 -45.26 -37.99
C THR A 626 4.66 -46.23 -38.22
N ASP A 627 4.42 -47.35 -38.92
CA ASP A 627 5.47 -48.30 -39.26
C ASP A 627 6.26 -47.87 -40.51
N ALA A 628 5.67 -46.99 -41.31
CA ALA A 628 6.37 -46.39 -42.45
C ALA A 628 7.14 -45.10 -42.06
N LEU A 629 7.04 -44.64 -40.84
CA LEU A 629 7.75 -43.45 -40.38
C LEU A 629 9.20 -43.77 -40.04
N SER A 630 10.11 -42.92 -40.48
CA SER A 630 11.48 -42.90 -40.04
C SER A 630 11.61 -42.04 -38.81
N TYR A 631 11.63 -42.66 -37.65
CA TYR A 631 11.89 -41.96 -36.41
C TYR A 631 13.36 -41.56 -36.33
N ASN A 632 13.62 -40.35 -35.92
CA ASN A 632 14.98 -39.90 -35.70
C ASN A 632 15.56 -40.54 -34.42
N GLU A 633 16.82 -40.24 -34.14
CA GLU A 633 17.53 -40.79 -32.97
C GLU A 633 16.88 -40.34 -31.63
N ASP A 634 16.12 -39.24 -31.65
CA ASP A 634 15.38 -38.68 -30.51
C ASP A 634 13.98 -39.30 -30.35
N GLY A 635 13.60 -40.29 -31.22
CA GLY A 635 12.36 -41.07 -31.07
C GLY A 635 11.11 -40.42 -31.60
N TYR A 636 11.17 -39.43 -32.50
CA TYR A 636 10.03 -38.87 -33.17
C TYR A 636 10.18 -38.79 -34.68
N ALA A 637 9.04 -38.73 -35.36
CA ALA A 637 8.95 -38.47 -36.77
C ALA A 637 7.98 -37.34 -37.06
N ILE A 638 8.18 -36.61 -38.15
CA ILE A 638 7.25 -35.60 -38.61
C ILE A 638 6.68 -36.02 -39.94
N VAL A 639 5.35 -35.92 -40.06
CA VAL A 639 4.65 -36.26 -41.27
C VAL A 639 3.54 -35.23 -41.51
N VAL A 640 3.35 -34.86 -42.78
CA VAL A 640 2.22 -34.03 -43.17
C VAL A 640 1.06 -34.95 -43.57
N LYS A 641 -0.05 -34.89 -42.80
CA LYS A 641 -1.26 -35.66 -43.07
C LYS A 641 -2.42 -34.73 -43.27
N ASP A 642 -3.00 -34.75 -44.48
CA ASP A 642 -4.18 -33.92 -44.86
C ASP A 642 -3.95 -32.41 -44.57
N GLY A 643 -2.73 -31.90 -44.83
CA GLY A 643 -2.32 -30.52 -44.57
C GLY A 643 -1.99 -30.18 -43.12
N ILE A 644 -1.99 -31.19 -42.26
CA ILE A 644 -1.66 -31.05 -40.84
C ILE A 644 -0.22 -31.54 -40.60
N ASN A 645 0.58 -30.75 -39.92
CA ASN A 645 1.90 -31.15 -39.46
C ASN A 645 1.78 -31.99 -38.18
N CYS A 646 2.06 -33.28 -38.30
CA CYS A 646 1.95 -34.23 -37.20
C CYS A 646 3.32 -34.58 -36.69
N ILE A 647 3.58 -34.31 -35.43
CA ILE A 647 4.74 -34.77 -34.68
C ILE A 647 4.36 -36.11 -34.05
N VAL A 648 4.96 -37.20 -34.50
CA VAL A 648 4.59 -38.54 -33.99
C VAL A 648 5.75 -39.11 -33.16
N PHE A 649 5.44 -39.35 -31.90
CA PHE A 649 6.39 -39.97 -30.96
C PHE A 649 6.41 -41.49 -31.10
N ASN A 650 7.56 -42.08 -31.06
CA ASN A 650 7.75 -43.55 -31.05
C ASN A 650 7.45 -44.15 -29.66
N THR A 651 6.28 -43.79 -29.10
CA THR A 651 5.83 -44.30 -27.83
C THR A 651 4.34 -44.65 -27.89
N THR A 652 3.95 -45.63 -27.16
CA THR A 652 2.53 -46.04 -26.96
C THR A 652 1.98 -45.69 -25.59
N GLU A 653 2.78 -44.97 -24.77
CA GLU A 653 2.36 -44.55 -23.44
C GLU A 653 1.61 -43.22 -23.53
N ASP A 654 0.30 -43.28 -23.42
CA ASP A 654 -0.58 -42.09 -23.48
C ASP A 654 -0.20 -40.99 -22.47
N THR A 655 0.36 -41.37 -21.35
CA THR A 655 0.71 -40.49 -20.24
C THR A 655 1.94 -39.63 -20.53
N TYR A 656 2.70 -39.92 -21.56
CA TYR A 656 3.94 -39.21 -21.85
C TYR A 656 3.70 -37.86 -22.52
N ILE A 657 2.71 -37.79 -23.44
CA ILE A 657 2.40 -36.57 -24.19
C ILE A 657 1.33 -35.75 -23.45
N ASP A 658 0.28 -36.39 -22.95
CA ASP A 658 -0.88 -35.70 -22.37
C ASP A 658 -0.64 -35.13 -20.97
N SER A 659 0.29 -35.67 -20.20
CA SER A 659 0.51 -35.26 -18.81
C SER A 659 1.85 -34.56 -18.55
N ASN A 660 2.82 -34.70 -19.43
CA ASN A 660 4.18 -34.25 -19.16
C ASN A 660 4.75 -33.26 -20.18
N VAL A 661 4.10 -33.03 -21.30
CA VAL A 661 4.65 -32.17 -22.37
C VAL A 661 3.63 -31.16 -22.86
N SER A 662 3.90 -29.89 -22.71
CA SER A 662 3.23 -28.80 -23.44
C SER A 662 4.15 -28.28 -24.51
N ILE A 663 3.70 -28.28 -25.74
CA ILE A 663 4.44 -27.76 -26.87
C ILE A 663 3.93 -26.36 -27.20
N LEU A 664 4.80 -25.37 -27.18
CA LEU A 664 4.49 -24.02 -27.60
C LEU A 664 5.20 -23.70 -28.90
N VAL A 665 4.44 -23.33 -29.92
CA VAL A 665 4.98 -22.94 -31.22
C VAL A 665 4.89 -21.43 -31.37
N TYR A 666 6.01 -20.80 -31.64
CA TYR A 666 6.10 -19.36 -31.92
C TYR A 666 6.46 -19.15 -33.38
N ALA A 667 5.75 -18.29 -34.07
CA ALA A 667 6.02 -17.89 -35.44
C ALA A 667 6.60 -16.48 -35.47
N TYR A 668 7.72 -16.33 -36.16
CA TYR A 668 8.41 -15.05 -36.35
C TYR A 668 8.47 -14.68 -37.84
N SER A 669 8.29 -13.41 -38.14
CA SER A 669 8.64 -12.81 -39.44
C SER A 669 9.89 -11.93 -39.21
N GLY A 670 11.04 -12.41 -39.60
CA GLY A 670 12.33 -11.87 -39.15
C GLY A 670 12.44 -11.97 -37.64
N ASN A 671 12.62 -10.85 -36.96
CA ASN A 671 12.69 -10.79 -35.50
C ASN A 671 11.36 -10.43 -34.80
N THR A 672 10.28 -10.32 -35.56
CA THR A 672 8.98 -9.95 -35.04
C THR A 672 8.13 -11.19 -34.81
N LEU A 673 7.68 -11.40 -33.59
CA LEU A 673 6.72 -12.45 -33.28
C LEU A 673 5.37 -12.12 -33.95
N VAL A 674 4.87 -13.02 -34.79
CA VAL A 674 3.63 -12.86 -35.53
C VAL A 674 2.51 -13.77 -35.04
N GLY A 675 2.82 -14.76 -34.23
CA GLY A 675 1.82 -15.63 -33.64
C GLY A 675 2.38 -16.68 -32.67
N THR A 676 1.52 -17.24 -31.84
CA THR A 676 1.84 -18.34 -30.90
C THR A 676 0.70 -19.36 -30.88
N LYS A 677 1.05 -20.63 -30.65
CA LYS A 677 0.07 -21.70 -30.41
C LYS A 677 0.62 -22.68 -29.38
N ALA A 678 -0.20 -23.04 -28.40
CA ALA A 678 0.02 -24.21 -27.56
C ALA A 678 -0.59 -25.46 -28.22
N ILE A 679 0.15 -26.55 -28.22
CA ILE A 679 -0.28 -27.85 -28.76
C ILE A 679 -0.39 -28.83 -27.59
#